data_e0e2a2a473b9b0a6eff22099a44452b2
#
_entry.id   e0e2a2a473b9b0a6eff22099a44452b2
#
_cell.length_a   1.000
_cell.length_b   1.000
_cell.length_c   1.000
_cell.angle_alpha   90.00
_cell.angle_beta   90.00
_cell.angle_gamma   90.00
#
_symmetry.space_group_name_H-M   'P 1'
#
loop_
_entity.id
_entity.type
_entity.pdbx_description
1 polymer ?
#
loop_
_entity_poly.entity_id
_entity_poly.type
_entity_poly.pdbx_seq_one_letter_code
_entity_poly.pdbx_strand_id
1 'polypeptide(L)'
;MPDDLRTQIAPIHSIIKAMGFPLISIEGVEADDVIGTFARIATEQKRHVLVSTGDKDMAQLVNEHVTLINTMTDSISDPVTVVEKFGVGPELIIDYLALMGDKVDNIPGVEGCGPKTAVKWLEKYGSLQGVMDHASEIKGKIGEKLAAALDHLPLSYELATIKCDVEVESDLDTFKLQEPNKDELIALYGECEFRRWLAELLDNPKDAETHLAVPTEATELPKVEDAHYETILTQAQFDTLIEQLNSAELFAFDTETTSLDYMKAQLVGMSFAVKAGEAVYLPLAHDYPGAPEQLSLEFVMQKLGPILADENKAKVGQNLKYDKSVLANAGFALNGIKFDTMLESYVFNSVGTRHDMDSLALKYLGHKNISFEDIAGKGKKQLTFNQIELEKAAPYAAEDADITLRLHEVLWPKIAADEKLKSVFEDIEMPLVSVISDIERTGVAIDSNMLAAHSMRLGERLIELEKEAFEIAGEPFNLSSPKQLQVLLFEKLGLPIIKKTPKGAPSTAEEVLQELAHDYPLPKVIIEHRGLSKLKSTYTDKLPLMVNEKTQRVHTSYHQAITATGRLSSTDPNLQNIPIRSEEGRRIREAFIAADGYKIVAADYSQIELRIMAHLSQDKGLLNAFANGLDVHSATAAEVFGVELDDVTTDMRRKAKAVNFGLIYGMSAFGLARQLDVPRHEAQHYIDKYFERFPGVLEYMETTREKAAENGYVETIFGRRLHLPEINARNGARRKGAERAAINAPMQGTAADIIKKAMLSVNRWVHEQAPNTIKLLMQVHDELVFEIKTDCAPEYTKHICELMSQAAALDVPLIVEADEGDNWEQAH
;
A
#
# COMPACT_ATOMS: atom_id res chain seq x y z
N MET A 1 15.87 18.39 19.13
CA MET A 1 15.89 17.07 18.42
C MET A 1 14.49 16.51 18.48
N PRO A 2 13.90 16.02 17.38
CA PRO A 2 12.61 15.33 17.39
C PRO A 2 12.66 14.10 18.30
N ASP A 3 11.58 13.83 19.03
CA ASP A 3 11.59 12.71 20.00
C ASP A 3 11.74 11.34 19.31
N ASP A 4 11.28 11.20 18.06
CA ASP A 4 11.49 9.98 17.23
C ASP A 4 12.97 9.71 16.96
N LEU A 5 13.82 10.73 16.91
CA LEU A 5 15.27 10.59 16.82
C LEU A 5 15.89 10.22 18.18
N ARG A 6 15.33 10.71 19.29
CA ARG A 6 15.83 10.38 20.63
C ARG A 6 15.70 8.90 20.95
N THR A 7 14.59 8.29 20.56
CA THR A 7 14.34 6.86 20.77
C THR A 7 15.28 5.96 19.96
N GLN A 8 15.86 6.48 18.87
CA GLN A 8 16.80 5.72 18.03
C GLN A 8 18.24 5.78 18.52
N ILE A 9 18.60 6.71 19.41
CA ILE A 9 19.99 6.85 19.87
C ILE A 9 20.48 5.60 20.59
N ALA A 10 19.73 5.08 21.53
CA ALA A 10 20.14 3.89 22.29
C ALA A 10 20.32 2.65 21.41
N PRO A 11 19.37 2.29 20.51
CA PRO A 11 19.58 1.19 19.54
C PRO A 11 20.80 1.38 18.64
N ILE A 12 21.01 2.61 18.14
CA ILE A 12 22.20 2.92 17.29
C ILE A 12 23.49 2.67 18.08
N HIS A 13 23.58 3.15 19.31
CA HIS A 13 24.76 2.92 20.16
C HIS A 13 24.98 1.44 20.44
N SER A 14 23.92 0.68 20.71
CA SER A 14 24.02 -0.78 20.95
C SER A 14 24.51 -1.51 19.70
N ILE A 15 23.97 -1.18 18.53
CA ILE A 15 24.38 -1.77 17.25
C ILE A 15 25.87 -1.48 16.97
N ILE A 16 26.30 -0.22 17.12
CA ILE A 16 27.71 0.17 16.90
C ILE A 16 28.66 -0.62 17.81
N LYS A 17 28.30 -0.75 19.09
CA LYS A 17 29.09 -1.56 20.04
C LYS A 17 29.11 -3.03 19.67
N ALA A 18 27.95 -3.59 19.32
CA ALA A 18 27.85 -4.98 18.90
C ALA A 18 28.60 -5.27 17.59
N MET A 19 28.75 -4.26 16.69
CA MET A 19 29.59 -4.34 15.50
C MET A 19 31.09 -4.34 15.84
N GLY A 20 31.46 -4.14 17.10
CA GLY A 20 32.86 -4.12 17.55
C GLY A 20 33.56 -2.76 17.41
N PHE A 21 32.82 -1.69 17.06
CA PHE A 21 33.40 -0.34 17.00
C PHE A 21 33.47 0.28 18.38
N PRO A 22 34.62 0.89 18.76
CA PRO A 22 34.70 1.72 19.96
C PRO A 22 33.71 2.90 19.85
N LEU A 23 32.87 3.05 20.84
CA LEU A 23 31.94 4.19 20.94
C LEU A 23 32.37 5.08 22.09
N ILE A 24 32.67 6.34 21.80
CA ILE A 24 33.04 7.36 22.77
C ILE A 24 31.87 8.32 22.96
N SER A 25 31.51 8.58 24.20
CA SER A 25 30.50 9.58 24.57
C SER A 25 31.00 10.28 25.84
N ILE A 26 31.17 11.59 25.75
CA ILE A 26 31.62 12.43 26.86
C ILE A 26 30.49 13.41 27.21
N GLU A 27 30.02 13.35 28.44
CA GLU A 27 28.90 14.18 28.86
C GLU A 27 29.26 15.66 28.85
N GLY A 28 28.39 16.49 28.21
CA GLY A 28 28.59 17.94 28.15
C GLY A 28 29.62 18.42 27.12
N VAL A 29 30.12 17.53 26.27
CA VAL A 29 31.07 17.84 25.19
C VAL A 29 30.45 17.52 23.84
N GLU A 30 30.66 18.38 22.85
CA GLU A 30 30.23 18.11 21.47
C GLU A 30 31.12 17.04 20.81
N ALA A 31 30.50 16.25 19.91
CA ALA A 31 31.23 15.19 19.21
C ALA A 31 32.41 15.74 18.37
N ASP A 32 32.21 16.92 17.81
CA ASP A 32 33.21 17.59 16.95
C ASP A 32 34.46 17.97 17.74
N ASP A 33 34.31 18.38 18.98
CA ASP A 33 35.42 18.69 19.88
C ASP A 33 36.23 17.44 20.26
N VAL A 34 35.52 16.32 20.46
CA VAL A 34 36.16 15.03 20.73
C VAL A 34 36.93 14.55 19.50
N ILE A 35 36.33 14.65 18.31
CA ILE A 35 36.97 14.29 17.02
C ILE A 35 38.17 15.21 16.77
N GLY A 36 38.01 16.52 16.98
CA GLY A 36 39.10 17.52 16.85
C GLY A 36 40.26 17.20 17.75
N THR A 37 40.00 16.81 18.99
CA THR A 37 41.01 16.44 19.97
C THR A 37 41.79 15.19 19.52
N PHE A 38 41.11 14.14 19.07
CA PHE A 38 41.77 12.96 18.57
C PHE A 38 42.51 13.21 17.25
N ALA A 39 41.99 14.05 16.36
CA ALA A 39 42.67 14.45 15.12
C ALA A 39 43.98 15.21 15.43
N ARG A 40 43.98 16.11 16.44
CA ARG A 40 45.19 16.79 16.91
C ARG A 40 46.22 15.80 17.48
N ILE A 41 45.80 14.90 18.40
CA ILE A 41 46.66 13.88 18.99
C ILE A 41 47.28 12.99 17.92
N ALA A 42 46.51 12.55 16.93
CA ALA A 42 46.98 11.75 15.83
C ALA A 42 47.98 12.50 14.93
N THR A 43 47.71 13.78 14.65
CA THR A 43 48.65 14.66 13.90
C THR A 43 49.99 14.80 14.63
N GLU A 44 49.98 15.01 15.94
CA GLU A 44 51.20 15.07 16.75
C GLU A 44 52.00 13.78 16.73
N GLN A 45 51.29 12.62 16.64
CA GLN A 45 51.88 11.29 16.48
C GLN A 45 52.23 10.93 15.04
N LYS A 46 51.96 11.83 14.06
CA LYS A 46 52.15 11.60 12.61
C LYS A 46 51.32 10.40 12.07
N ARG A 47 50.16 10.17 12.64
CA ARG A 47 49.21 9.14 12.20
C ARG A 47 48.22 9.73 11.22
N HIS A 48 47.95 8.99 10.17
CA HIS A 48 46.88 9.39 9.24
C HIS A 48 45.50 9.12 9.84
N VAL A 49 44.63 10.12 9.73
CA VAL A 49 43.26 10.08 10.22
C VAL A 49 42.29 10.34 9.06
N LEU A 50 41.29 9.48 8.94
CA LEU A 50 40.17 9.69 8.06
C LEU A 50 38.89 10.00 8.90
N VAL A 51 38.40 11.21 8.81
CA VAL A 51 37.16 11.63 9.50
C VAL A 51 35.98 11.50 8.53
N SER A 52 35.04 10.61 8.84
CA SER A 52 33.81 10.45 8.07
C SER A 52 32.75 11.42 8.57
N THR A 53 32.51 12.48 7.81
CA THR A 53 31.56 13.53 8.17
C THR A 53 30.96 14.20 6.94
N GLY A 54 29.72 14.71 7.07
CA GLY A 54 29.09 15.61 6.11
C GLY A 54 29.22 17.09 6.54
N ASP A 55 29.77 17.33 7.74
CA ASP A 55 29.87 18.66 8.31
C ASP A 55 31.00 19.46 7.67
N LYS A 56 30.67 20.67 7.23
CA LYS A 56 31.62 21.59 6.60
C LYS A 56 32.60 22.19 7.59
N ASP A 57 32.21 22.28 8.86
CA ASP A 57 33.00 22.94 9.90
C ASP A 57 34.24 22.12 10.27
N MET A 58 34.17 20.80 10.09
CA MET A 58 35.29 19.90 10.21
C MET A 58 36.45 20.17 9.23
N ALA A 59 36.22 20.96 8.15
CA ALA A 59 37.27 21.32 7.21
C ALA A 59 38.44 22.10 7.86
N GLN A 60 38.21 22.71 9.02
CA GLN A 60 39.26 23.36 9.82
C GLN A 60 40.32 22.36 10.40
N LEU A 61 39.96 21.08 10.52
CA LEU A 61 40.84 20.04 11.04
C LEU A 61 41.77 19.43 9.98
N VAL A 62 41.50 19.71 8.69
CA VAL A 62 42.23 19.09 7.57
C VAL A 62 43.68 19.56 7.53
N ASN A 63 44.62 18.61 7.45
CA ASN A 63 46.04 18.87 7.32
C ASN A 63 46.73 17.70 6.57
N GLU A 64 48.04 17.63 6.58
CA GLU A 64 48.78 16.55 5.91
C GLU A 64 48.52 15.15 6.48
N HIS A 65 47.93 15.05 7.68
CA HIS A 65 47.60 13.81 8.37
C HIS A 65 46.13 13.55 8.52
N VAL A 66 45.29 14.60 8.40
CA VAL A 66 43.83 14.53 8.59
C VAL A 66 43.12 14.78 7.28
N THR A 67 42.30 13.83 6.83
CA THR A 67 41.48 13.89 5.63
C THR A 67 40.00 13.66 5.99
N LEU A 68 39.07 14.39 5.38
CA LEU A 68 37.66 14.15 5.55
C LEU A 68 37.12 13.30 4.39
N ILE A 69 36.13 12.46 4.70
CA ILE A 69 35.37 11.71 3.71
C ILE A 69 33.86 11.90 3.98
N ASN A 70 33.13 12.27 2.95
CA ASN A 70 31.68 12.25 3.02
C ASN A 70 31.17 11.00 2.28
N THR A 71 30.80 9.99 3.05
CA THR A 71 30.32 8.71 2.53
C THR A 71 28.95 8.77 1.84
N MET A 72 28.20 9.87 1.98
CA MET A 72 26.94 10.09 1.26
C MET A 72 27.16 10.55 -0.19
N THR A 73 28.28 11.22 -0.44
CA THR A 73 28.60 11.82 -1.76
C THR A 73 29.87 11.27 -2.37
N ASP A 74 30.54 10.34 -1.69
CA ASP A 74 31.86 9.78 -2.03
C ASP A 74 32.93 10.84 -2.28
N SER A 75 32.82 12.00 -1.59
CA SER A 75 33.77 13.09 -1.73
C SER A 75 34.83 13.09 -0.63
N ILE A 76 36.07 13.26 -1.02
CA ILE A 76 37.23 13.35 -0.12
C ILE A 76 37.65 14.82 -0.06
N SER A 77 38.00 15.31 1.15
CA SER A 77 38.53 16.65 1.37
C SER A 77 39.90 16.57 2.05
N ASP A 78 40.93 16.79 1.25
CA ASP A 78 42.33 17.03 1.67
C ASP A 78 42.63 18.55 1.63
N PRO A 79 43.81 19.03 1.98
CA PRO A 79 44.10 20.48 1.98
C PRO A 79 43.89 21.14 0.61
N VAL A 80 44.10 20.44 -0.49
CA VAL A 80 43.88 20.98 -1.85
C VAL A 80 42.42 21.12 -2.17
N THR A 81 41.64 20.08 -1.93
CA THR A 81 40.20 20.08 -2.16
C THR A 81 39.42 21.00 -1.23
N VAL A 82 39.91 21.28 -0.02
CA VAL A 82 39.35 22.33 0.85
C VAL A 82 39.49 23.72 0.18
N VAL A 83 40.68 24.02 -0.39
CA VAL A 83 40.87 25.28 -1.12
C VAL A 83 39.97 25.36 -2.34
N GLU A 84 39.87 24.27 -3.12
CA GLU A 84 38.99 24.23 -4.29
C GLU A 84 37.49 24.45 -3.91
N LYS A 85 37.06 23.89 -2.80
CA LYS A 85 35.67 23.93 -2.34
C LYS A 85 35.29 25.24 -1.66
N PHE A 86 36.15 25.76 -0.80
CA PHE A 86 35.85 26.95 0.04
C PHE A 86 36.51 28.23 -0.45
N GLY A 87 37.55 28.12 -1.31
CA GLY A 87 38.35 29.25 -1.77
C GLY A 87 39.38 29.73 -0.74
N VAL A 88 39.52 29.06 0.39
CA VAL A 88 40.52 29.34 1.46
C VAL A 88 41.07 28.00 1.95
N GLY A 89 42.31 28.10 2.54
CA GLY A 89 42.94 26.89 3.15
C GLY A 89 42.28 26.51 4.47
N PRO A 90 42.58 25.29 4.98
CA PRO A 90 42.02 24.80 6.25
C PRO A 90 42.24 25.79 7.41
N GLU A 91 43.36 26.49 7.43
CA GLU A 91 43.77 27.48 8.45
C GLU A 91 42.90 28.71 8.49
N LEU A 92 42.15 29.00 7.45
CA LEU A 92 41.22 30.14 7.35
C LEU A 92 39.73 29.74 7.35
N ILE A 93 39.43 28.49 7.58
CA ILE A 93 38.04 28.00 7.60
C ILE A 93 37.24 28.64 8.74
N ILE A 94 37.82 28.78 9.90
CA ILE A 94 37.18 29.43 11.08
C ILE A 94 36.85 30.86 10.75
N ASP A 95 37.83 31.62 10.20
CA ASP A 95 37.63 33.01 9.76
C ASP A 95 36.53 33.15 8.71
N TYR A 96 36.51 32.20 7.74
CA TYR A 96 35.52 32.15 6.70
C TYR A 96 34.11 31.88 7.26
N LEU A 97 33.96 30.94 8.18
CA LEU A 97 32.70 30.61 8.84
C LEU A 97 32.22 31.78 9.74
N ALA A 98 33.10 32.37 10.50
CA ALA A 98 32.76 33.53 11.34
C ALA A 98 32.24 34.70 10.50
N LEU A 99 32.81 34.97 9.31
CA LEU A 99 32.35 36.02 8.43
C LEU A 99 30.99 35.70 7.78
N MET A 100 30.77 34.45 7.37
CA MET A 100 29.53 34.05 6.74
C MET A 100 28.40 33.82 7.71
N GLY A 101 28.71 33.35 8.92
CA GLY A 101 27.78 32.81 9.87
C GLY A 101 27.24 31.46 9.48
N ASP A 102 26.65 30.75 10.42
CA ASP A 102 25.91 29.54 10.19
C ASP A 102 24.48 29.60 10.73
N LYS A 103 23.51 29.38 9.87
CA LYS A 103 22.07 29.40 10.26
C LYS A 103 21.64 28.10 10.95
N VAL A 104 22.34 26.98 10.70
CA VAL A 104 22.03 25.69 11.30
C VAL A 104 22.41 25.72 12.76
N ASP A 105 23.63 26.24 13.06
CA ASP A 105 24.19 26.31 14.40
C ASP A 105 23.93 27.67 15.08
N ASN A 106 23.13 28.51 14.42
CA ASN A 106 22.74 29.83 14.92
C ASN A 106 23.94 30.76 15.20
N ILE A 107 25.01 30.61 14.40
CA ILE A 107 26.19 31.47 14.49
C ILE A 107 25.95 32.71 13.65
N PRO A 108 25.99 33.92 14.26
CA PRO A 108 25.78 35.16 13.52
C PRO A 108 27.02 35.53 12.71
N GLY A 109 26.83 35.82 11.42
CA GLY A 109 27.89 36.37 10.57
C GLY A 109 27.62 37.80 10.14
N VAL A 110 28.38 38.29 9.16
CA VAL A 110 28.12 39.59 8.55
C VAL A 110 26.93 39.48 7.60
N GLU A 111 25.88 40.24 7.85
CA GLU A 111 24.65 40.18 7.04
C GLU A 111 24.92 40.50 5.57
N GLY A 112 24.64 39.50 4.69
CA GLY A 112 24.84 39.58 3.25
C GLY A 112 26.29 39.24 2.81
N CYS A 113 27.17 38.83 3.74
CA CYS A 113 28.46 38.25 3.40
C CYS A 113 28.22 36.79 2.92
N GLY A 114 28.46 36.59 1.65
CA GLY A 114 28.46 35.21 1.05
C GLY A 114 29.87 34.72 0.80
N PRO A 115 30.01 33.47 0.30
CA PRO A 115 31.30 32.82 0.07
C PRO A 115 32.31 33.70 -0.67
N LYS A 116 31.91 34.31 -1.78
CA LYS A 116 32.79 35.16 -2.59
C LYS A 116 33.28 36.42 -1.86
N THR A 117 32.47 36.93 -0.97
CA THR A 117 32.82 38.13 -0.20
C THR A 117 33.79 37.79 0.93
N ALA A 118 33.52 36.70 1.66
CA ALA A 118 34.40 36.22 2.71
C ALA A 118 35.79 35.88 2.14
N VAL A 119 35.86 35.09 1.07
CA VAL A 119 37.14 34.77 0.41
C VAL A 119 37.89 36.01 -0.01
N LYS A 120 37.26 36.95 -0.70
CA LYS A 120 37.89 38.21 -1.14
C LYS A 120 38.45 39.06 0.02
N TRP A 121 37.77 39.06 1.15
CA TRP A 121 38.24 39.77 2.31
C TRP A 121 39.42 39.06 2.97
N LEU A 122 39.36 37.72 3.11
CA LEU A 122 40.46 36.91 3.68
C LEU A 122 41.71 36.93 2.79
N GLU A 123 41.57 36.87 1.48
CA GLU A 123 42.67 37.05 0.54
C GLU A 123 43.35 38.40 0.69
N LYS A 124 42.58 39.46 0.94
CA LYS A 124 43.11 40.83 1.02
C LYS A 124 43.68 41.16 2.38
N TYR A 125 43.06 40.71 3.45
CA TYR A 125 43.37 41.11 4.83
C TYR A 125 43.95 39.98 5.69
N GLY A 126 44.04 38.79 5.19
CA GLY A 126 44.73 37.63 5.76
C GLY A 126 43.97 36.87 6.85
N SER A 127 43.11 37.50 7.63
CA SER A 127 42.35 36.88 8.72
C SER A 127 41.08 37.66 9.05
N LEU A 128 40.20 37.11 9.87
CA LEU A 128 39.04 37.82 10.44
C LEU A 128 39.48 39.08 11.18
N GLN A 129 40.51 39.00 12.01
CA GLN A 129 41.04 40.14 12.73
C GLN A 129 41.53 41.23 11.74
N GLY A 130 42.24 40.82 10.69
CA GLY A 130 42.67 41.76 9.65
C GLY A 130 41.50 42.40 8.92
N VAL A 131 40.41 41.68 8.68
CA VAL A 131 39.15 42.24 8.10
C VAL A 131 38.52 43.25 9.08
N MET A 132 38.47 42.93 10.36
CA MET A 132 37.94 43.82 11.41
C MET A 132 38.75 45.10 11.55
N ASP A 133 40.07 45.00 11.60
CA ASP A 133 41.00 46.16 11.74
C ASP A 133 40.88 47.14 10.54
N HIS A 134 40.54 46.62 9.37
CA HIS A 134 40.42 47.42 8.15
C HIS A 134 38.96 47.67 7.73
N ALA A 135 37.98 47.41 8.62
CA ALA A 135 36.56 47.57 8.33
C ALA A 135 36.18 48.96 7.77
N SER A 136 36.87 50.02 8.21
CA SER A 136 36.69 51.39 7.73
C SER A 136 37.10 51.61 6.27
N GLU A 137 37.93 50.74 5.70
CA GLU A 137 38.33 50.77 4.28
C GLU A 137 37.31 50.11 3.35
N ILE A 138 36.41 49.26 3.87
CA ILE A 138 35.41 48.54 3.13
C ILE A 138 34.18 49.44 2.96
N LYS A 139 34.01 49.99 1.75
CA LYS A 139 32.95 50.95 1.40
C LYS A 139 31.63 50.30 0.94
N GLY A 140 30.55 51.07 1.08
CA GLY A 140 29.21 50.66 0.59
C GLY A 140 28.43 49.84 1.61
N LYS A 141 27.23 49.44 1.25
CA LYS A 141 26.28 48.73 2.15
C LYS A 141 26.84 47.52 2.86
N ILE A 142 27.77 46.80 2.26
CA ILE A 142 28.40 45.63 2.88
C ILE A 142 29.42 46.05 3.94
N GLY A 143 30.11 47.17 3.74
CA GLY A 143 30.98 47.78 4.77
C GLY A 143 30.22 48.29 5.98
N GLU A 144 29.05 48.88 5.78
CA GLU A 144 28.15 49.32 6.87
C GLU A 144 27.70 48.12 7.72
N LYS A 145 27.35 46.98 7.03
CA LYS A 145 26.95 45.75 7.67
C LYS A 145 28.13 45.10 8.44
N LEU A 146 29.34 45.11 7.88
CA LEU A 146 30.53 44.68 8.57
C LEU A 146 30.78 45.51 9.83
N ALA A 147 30.69 46.84 9.72
CA ALA A 147 30.83 47.70 10.87
C ALA A 147 29.82 47.42 11.98
N ALA A 148 28.59 47.10 11.62
CA ALA A 148 27.54 46.70 12.58
C ALA A 148 27.79 45.30 13.19
N ALA A 149 28.58 44.43 12.54
CA ALA A 149 28.88 43.08 12.99
C ALA A 149 30.11 42.97 13.88
N LEU A 150 30.94 44.02 13.96
CA LEU A 150 32.26 43.98 14.66
C LEU A 150 32.15 43.45 16.08
N ASP A 151 31.12 43.82 16.82
CA ASP A 151 30.95 43.49 18.23
C ASP A 151 30.70 41.97 18.46
N HIS A 152 30.10 41.28 17.51
CA HIS A 152 29.74 39.86 17.66
C HIS A 152 30.65 38.91 16.88
N LEU A 153 31.45 39.37 15.94
CA LEU A 153 32.36 38.54 15.16
C LEU A 153 33.35 37.73 15.99
N PRO A 154 33.92 38.26 17.11
CA PRO A 154 34.76 37.47 17.99
C PRO A 154 34.04 36.26 18.61
N LEU A 155 32.78 36.46 19.01
CA LEU A 155 31.93 35.35 19.48
C LEU A 155 31.62 34.34 18.35
N SER A 156 31.36 34.80 17.13
CA SER A 156 31.16 33.94 15.99
C SER A 156 32.38 33.11 15.67
N TYR A 157 33.57 33.67 15.82
CA TYR A 157 34.82 32.93 15.66
C TYR A 157 35.01 31.88 16.76
N GLU A 158 34.71 32.20 17.99
CA GLU A 158 34.76 31.26 19.12
C GLU A 158 33.78 30.10 18.92
N LEU A 159 32.54 30.39 18.51
CA LEU A 159 31.48 29.39 18.27
C LEU A 159 31.78 28.48 17.07
N ALA A 160 32.46 29.00 16.02
CA ALA A 160 32.85 28.22 14.86
C ALA A 160 34.12 27.38 15.10
N THR A 161 34.83 27.60 16.20
CA THR A 161 36.12 26.95 16.50
C THR A 161 35.89 25.62 17.22
N ILE A 162 36.29 24.52 16.60
CA ILE A 162 36.31 23.20 17.24
C ILE A 162 37.41 23.15 18.29
N LYS A 163 37.04 22.80 19.54
CA LYS A 163 38.00 22.63 20.64
C LYS A 163 38.76 21.29 20.45
N CYS A 164 40.08 21.43 20.37
CA CYS A 164 40.93 20.27 20.15
C CYS A 164 41.72 19.84 21.39
N ASP A 165 41.32 20.32 22.59
CA ASP A 165 41.98 20.11 23.86
C ASP A 165 41.10 19.52 24.96
N VAL A 166 40.03 18.84 24.54
CA VAL A 166 39.11 18.14 25.45
C VAL A 166 39.87 17.06 26.22
N GLU A 167 39.57 16.92 27.52
CA GLU A 167 40.13 15.83 28.33
C GLU A 167 39.52 14.49 27.89
N VAL A 168 40.37 13.61 27.32
CA VAL A 168 40.00 12.31 26.82
C VAL A 168 40.76 11.22 27.57
N GLU A 169 40.04 10.25 28.13
CA GLU A 169 40.64 9.16 28.93
C GLU A 169 41.31 8.06 28.08
N SER A 170 41.12 8.09 26.75
CA SER A 170 41.50 7.00 25.84
C SER A 170 42.71 7.34 24.99
N ASP A 171 43.69 6.43 24.93
CA ASP A 171 44.77 6.49 23.96
C ASP A 171 44.30 5.95 22.60
N LEU A 172 44.84 6.52 21.49
CA LEU A 172 44.57 6.08 20.13
C LEU A 172 44.84 4.57 19.92
N ASP A 173 45.76 3.99 20.65
CA ASP A 173 46.08 2.56 20.58
C ASP A 173 45.00 1.64 21.16
N THR A 174 44.05 2.20 21.91
CA THR A 174 42.86 1.48 22.44
C THR A 174 41.74 1.37 21.44
N PHE A 175 41.76 2.16 20.38
CA PHE A 175 40.74 2.15 19.33
C PHE A 175 40.98 1.02 18.33
N LYS A 176 40.80 -0.21 18.78
CA LYS A 176 40.87 -1.38 17.89
C LYS A 176 39.49 -1.90 17.64
N LEU A 177 39.20 -2.13 16.36
CA LEU A 177 37.99 -2.85 15.97
C LEU A 177 38.02 -4.24 16.62
N GLN A 178 36.97 -4.56 17.36
CA GLN A 178 36.78 -5.86 18.00
C GLN A 178 36.04 -6.81 17.07
N GLU A 179 36.06 -8.10 17.33
CA GLU A 179 35.20 -9.05 16.64
C GLU A 179 33.72 -8.71 16.92
N PRO A 180 32.88 -8.64 15.87
CA PRO A 180 31.46 -8.37 16.04
C PRO A 180 30.77 -9.43 16.90
N ASN A 181 29.92 -9.00 17.82
CA ASN A 181 29.04 -9.87 18.58
C ASN A 181 27.83 -10.25 17.69
N LYS A 182 27.96 -11.37 16.96
CA LYS A 182 26.94 -11.80 15.99
C LYS A 182 25.58 -12.05 16.63
N ASP A 183 25.51 -12.67 17.78
CA ASP A 183 24.25 -13.00 18.45
C ASP A 183 23.48 -11.73 18.87
N GLU A 184 24.22 -10.75 19.40
CA GLU A 184 23.65 -9.47 19.79
C GLU A 184 23.20 -8.64 18.55
N LEU A 185 23.98 -8.68 17.44
CA LEU A 185 23.62 -8.04 16.19
C LEU A 185 22.37 -8.67 15.56
N ILE A 186 22.23 -9.99 15.60
CA ILE A 186 21.03 -10.70 15.14
C ILE A 186 19.81 -10.20 15.91
N ALA A 187 19.90 -10.14 17.23
CA ALA A 187 18.80 -9.65 18.08
C ALA A 187 18.45 -8.18 17.77
N LEU A 188 19.46 -7.28 17.72
CA LEU A 188 19.26 -5.85 17.48
C LEU A 188 18.75 -5.56 16.05
N TYR A 189 19.27 -6.24 15.04
CA TYR A 189 18.80 -6.08 13.67
C TYR A 189 17.39 -6.63 13.50
N GLY A 190 17.04 -7.70 14.22
CA GLY A 190 15.69 -8.23 14.30
C GLY A 190 14.72 -7.23 14.92
N GLU A 191 15.05 -6.70 16.10
CA GLU A 191 14.23 -5.71 16.81
C GLU A 191 14.04 -4.41 15.99
N CYS A 192 15.08 -3.97 15.28
CA CYS A 192 15.03 -2.77 14.43
C CYS A 192 14.51 -3.03 13.02
N GLU A 193 14.13 -4.26 12.68
CA GLU A 193 13.66 -4.68 11.34
C GLU A 193 14.66 -4.36 10.21
N PHE A 194 15.97 -4.44 10.45
CA PHE A 194 17.02 -4.20 9.46
C PHE A 194 17.26 -5.43 8.58
N ARG A 195 16.27 -5.79 7.78
CA ARG A 195 16.21 -7.03 6.95
C ARG A 195 17.48 -7.30 6.14
N ARG A 196 17.99 -6.26 5.47
CA ARG A 196 19.17 -6.40 4.62
C ARG A 196 20.42 -6.73 5.44
N TRP A 197 20.68 -6.02 6.50
CA TRP A 197 21.86 -6.23 7.36
C TRP A 197 21.77 -7.55 8.12
N LEU A 198 20.58 -7.93 8.52
CA LEU A 198 20.34 -9.23 9.13
C LEU A 198 20.65 -10.37 8.15
N ALA A 199 20.20 -10.23 6.89
CA ALA A 199 20.50 -11.18 5.82
C ALA A 199 21.98 -11.30 5.50
N GLU A 200 22.69 -10.16 5.45
CA GLU A 200 24.13 -10.11 5.21
C GLU A 200 24.93 -10.75 6.37
N LEU A 201 24.45 -10.60 7.63
CA LEU A 201 25.08 -11.16 8.82
C LEU A 201 24.93 -12.68 8.93
N LEU A 202 23.83 -13.22 8.45
CA LEU A 202 23.49 -14.65 8.49
C LEU A 202 24.03 -15.42 7.28
N ASP A 203 24.81 -14.78 6.39
CA ASP A 203 25.32 -15.34 5.15
C ASP A 203 24.23 -15.92 4.22
N ASN A 204 22.96 -15.66 4.52
CA ASN A 204 21.81 -16.09 3.74
C ASN A 204 20.68 -15.06 3.86
N PRO A 205 20.21 -14.45 2.75
CA PRO A 205 19.10 -13.52 2.78
C PRO A 205 17.84 -14.08 3.44
N LYS A 206 17.70 -15.39 3.48
CA LYS A 206 16.57 -16.13 3.99
C LYS A 206 16.53 -16.22 5.52
N ASP A 207 17.69 -16.26 6.18
CA ASP A 207 17.75 -16.36 7.64
C ASP A 207 17.44 -15.02 8.33
N ALA A 208 17.55 -13.91 7.60
CA ALA A 208 17.20 -12.58 8.10
C ALA A 208 15.70 -12.42 8.42
N GLU A 209 14.84 -13.11 7.71
CA GLU A 209 13.40 -13.03 7.90
C GLU A 209 12.95 -13.73 9.20
N THR A 210 13.69 -14.74 9.64
CA THR A 210 13.42 -15.51 10.87
C THR A 210 13.64 -14.70 12.16
N HIS A 211 14.53 -13.71 12.15
CA HIS A 211 14.88 -12.89 13.31
C HIS A 211 14.09 -11.58 13.44
N LEU A 212 13.14 -11.33 12.55
CA LEU A 212 12.25 -10.15 12.60
C LEU A 212 10.96 -10.36 13.40
N ALA A 213 10.79 -11.54 14.00
CA ALA A 213 9.60 -11.88 14.77
C ALA A 213 9.57 -11.16 16.13
N VAL A 214 8.52 -10.38 16.37
CA VAL A 214 8.22 -9.83 17.69
C VAL A 214 7.78 -10.99 18.58
N PRO A 215 8.31 -11.15 19.82
CA PRO A 215 7.81 -12.15 20.75
C PRO A 215 6.35 -11.85 21.10
N THR A 216 5.43 -12.56 20.51
CA THR A 216 4.06 -12.67 21.01
C THR A 216 4.04 -13.74 22.11
N GLU A 217 3.26 -13.57 23.15
CA GLU A 217 2.97 -14.62 24.13
C GLU A 217 2.47 -15.86 23.38
N ALA A 218 3.39 -16.75 23.07
CA ALA A 218 3.11 -17.94 22.29
C ALA A 218 2.42 -18.97 23.20
N THR A 219 1.29 -19.45 22.75
CA THR A 219 0.81 -20.79 23.14
C THR A 219 1.95 -21.75 22.84
N GLU A 220 2.28 -22.65 23.78
CA GLU A 220 3.36 -23.64 23.59
C GLU A 220 2.96 -24.67 22.52
N LEU A 221 3.03 -24.28 21.25
CA LEU A 221 2.91 -25.20 20.11
C LEU A 221 4.26 -25.92 19.91
N PRO A 222 4.27 -27.20 19.47
CA PRO A 222 5.48 -27.91 19.10
C PRO A 222 6.27 -27.07 18.07
N LYS A 223 7.61 -27.06 18.17
CA LYS A 223 8.42 -26.39 17.16
C LYS A 223 8.21 -27.03 15.79
N VAL A 224 8.20 -26.25 14.72
CA VAL A 224 8.03 -26.76 13.34
C VAL A 224 9.19 -27.69 12.96
N GLU A 225 10.37 -27.47 13.49
CA GLU A 225 11.58 -28.32 13.30
C GLU A 225 11.39 -29.77 13.76
N ASP A 226 10.45 -30.03 14.66
CA ASP A 226 10.14 -31.38 15.15
C ASP A 226 8.94 -32.03 14.40
N ALA A 227 8.49 -31.44 13.30
CA ALA A 227 7.32 -31.91 12.54
C ALA A 227 7.61 -33.20 11.78
N HIS A 228 6.60 -34.06 11.71
CA HIS A 228 6.62 -35.32 10.96
C HIS A 228 5.72 -35.25 9.73
N TYR A 229 6.33 -35.33 8.56
CA TYR A 229 5.62 -35.25 7.28
C TYR A 229 5.72 -36.57 6.53
N GLU A 230 4.59 -37.10 6.08
CA GLU A 230 4.49 -38.38 5.36
C GLU A 230 3.98 -38.18 3.94
N THR A 231 4.55 -38.94 2.98
CA THR A 231 4.05 -39.00 1.60
C THR A 231 3.20 -40.25 1.41
N ILE A 232 1.97 -40.07 0.95
CA ILE A 232 1.01 -41.14 0.74
C ILE A 232 1.12 -41.71 -0.66
N LEU A 233 1.68 -42.90 -0.81
CA LEU A 233 1.82 -43.59 -2.11
C LEU A 233 1.04 -44.90 -2.16
N THR A 234 0.60 -45.44 -1.03
CA THR A 234 -0.07 -46.74 -0.98
C THR A 234 -1.52 -46.62 -0.52
N GLN A 235 -2.33 -47.58 -0.90
CA GLN A 235 -3.72 -47.65 -0.47
C GLN A 235 -3.84 -47.73 1.06
N ALA A 236 -2.95 -48.48 1.73
CA ALA A 236 -3.00 -48.64 3.17
C ALA A 236 -2.76 -47.31 3.90
N GLN A 237 -1.78 -46.50 3.47
CA GLN A 237 -1.55 -45.17 3.99
C GLN A 237 -2.76 -44.23 3.75
N PHE A 238 -3.34 -44.31 2.55
CA PHE A 238 -4.54 -43.54 2.20
C PHE A 238 -5.75 -43.93 3.06
N ASP A 239 -5.95 -45.23 3.31
CA ASP A 239 -7.04 -45.67 4.17
C ASP A 239 -6.87 -45.17 5.62
N THR A 240 -5.63 -45.09 6.12
CA THR A 240 -5.32 -44.49 7.40
C THR A 240 -5.65 -42.98 7.42
N LEU A 241 -5.30 -42.26 6.35
CA LEU A 241 -5.67 -40.82 6.23
C LEU A 241 -7.19 -40.64 6.26
N ILE A 242 -7.94 -41.47 5.51
CA ILE A 242 -9.41 -41.39 5.48
C ILE A 242 -10.01 -41.64 6.87
N GLU A 243 -9.46 -42.55 7.67
CA GLU A 243 -9.89 -42.78 9.03
C GLU A 243 -9.59 -41.58 9.93
N GLN A 244 -8.40 -40.97 9.80
CA GLN A 244 -8.02 -39.74 10.51
C GLN A 244 -8.95 -38.58 10.17
N LEU A 245 -9.18 -38.31 8.87
CA LEU A 245 -10.08 -37.21 8.43
C LEU A 245 -11.53 -37.45 8.87
N ASN A 246 -12.01 -38.69 8.89
CA ASN A 246 -13.35 -39.00 9.37
C ASN A 246 -13.49 -38.80 10.89
N SER A 247 -12.44 -39.02 11.67
CA SER A 247 -12.47 -38.87 13.12
C SER A 247 -12.22 -37.43 13.57
N ALA A 248 -11.54 -36.59 12.75
CA ALA A 248 -11.23 -35.23 13.08
C ALA A 248 -12.47 -34.32 13.09
N GLU A 249 -12.56 -33.42 14.05
CA GLU A 249 -13.56 -32.34 14.07
C GLU A 249 -13.21 -31.24 13.05
N LEU A 250 -11.93 -30.93 12.93
CA LEU A 250 -11.34 -29.97 12.01
C LEU A 250 -10.09 -30.55 11.39
N PHE A 251 -9.83 -30.28 10.12
CA PHE A 251 -8.55 -30.52 9.49
C PHE A 251 -8.14 -29.38 8.57
N ALA A 252 -6.84 -29.12 8.49
CA ALA A 252 -6.26 -28.24 7.49
C ALA A 252 -6.00 -29.02 6.21
N PHE A 253 -6.16 -28.34 5.06
CA PHE A 253 -5.76 -28.89 3.78
C PHE A 253 -5.32 -27.78 2.82
N ASP A 254 -4.52 -28.18 1.83
CA ASP A 254 -4.06 -27.33 0.75
C ASP A 254 -3.99 -28.14 -0.55
N THR A 255 -4.00 -27.47 -1.71
CA THR A 255 -3.92 -28.10 -3.04
C THR A 255 -2.70 -27.64 -3.80
N GLU A 256 -1.95 -28.57 -4.33
CA GLU A 256 -0.83 -28.32 -5.22
C GLU A 256 -1.24 -28.44 -6.68
N THR A 257 -0.80 -27.51 -7.52
CA THR A 257 -1.36 -27.30 -8.85
C THR A 257 -0.31 -26.97 -9.91
N THR A 258 -0.71 -27.09 -11.18
CA THR A 258 0.15 -26.75 -12.32
C THR A 258 0.21 -25.26 -12.65
N SER A 259 -0.68 -24.41 -12.10
CA SER A 259 -0.82 -23.01 -12.49
C SER A 259 -1.53 -22.20 -11.42
N LEU A 260 -1.20 -20.90 -11.31
CA LEU A 260 -1.96 -19.95 -10.47
C LEU A 260 -3.29 -19.50 -11.10
N ASP A 261 -3.51 -19.76 -12.40
CA ASP A 261 -4.78 -19.50 -13.07
C ASP A 261 -5.79 -20.58 -12.65
N TYR A 262 -6.66 -20.23 -11.69
CA TYR A 262 -7.62 -21.17 -11.09
C TYR A 262 -8.58 -21.81 -12.09
N MET A 263 -8.81 -21.21 -13.28
CA MET A 263 -9.64 -21.79 -14.34
C MET A 263 -8.92 -22.84 -15.19
N LYS A 264 -7.58 -22.82 -15.20
CA LYS A 264 -6.71 -23.73 -15.97
C LYS A 264 -5.92 -24.69 -15.09
N ALA A 265 -5.77 -24.36 -13.82
CA ALA A 265 -5.01 -25.15 -12.87
C ALA A 265 -5.50 -26.59 -12.80
N GLN A 266 -4.56 -27.53 -12.90
CA GLN A 266 -4.81 -28.96 -12.74
C GLN A 266 -4.27 -29.37 -11.37
N LEU A 267 -5.01 -30.22 -10.69
CA LEU A 267 -4.63 -30.75 -9.37
C LEU A 267 -3.43 -31.71 -9.54
N VAL A 268 -2.36 -31.45 -8.81
CA VAL A 268 -1.15 -32.30 -8.77
C VAL A 268 -1.12 -33.15 -7.51
N GLY A 269 -1.60 -32.63 -6.40
CA GLY A 269 -1.67 -33.31 -5.12
C GLY A 269 -2.45 -32.53 -4.09
N MET A 270 -2.63 -33.09 -2.91
CA MET A 270 -3.29 -32.48 -1.76
C MET A 270 -2.51 -32.76 -0.49
N SER A 271 -2.44 -31.81 0.41
CA SER A 271 -1.87 -32.01 1.75
C SER A 271 -2.91 -31.84 2.84
N PHE A 272 -2.70 -32.55 3.93
CA PHE A 272 -3.64 -32.58 5.07
C PHE A 272 -2.89 -32.55 6.40
N ALA A 273 -3.44 -31.82 7.39
CA ALA A 273 -3.01 -31.86 8.77
C ALA A 273 -4.22 -31.90 9.71
N VAL A 274 -4.23 -32.85 10.63
CA VAL A 274 -5.27 -32.97 11.69
C VAL A 274 -4.74 -32.58 13.05
N LYS A 275 -3.44 -32.42 13.16
CA LYS A 275 -2.73 -32.07 14.39
C LYS A 275 -1.46 -31.32 14.04
N ALA A 276 -1.18 -30.24 14.77
CA ALA A 276 0.06 -29.48 14.57
C ALA A 276 1.31 -30.37 14.72
N GLY A 277 2.21 -30.27 13.74
CA GLY A 277 3.42 -31.08 13.66
C GLY A 277 3.25 -32.44 12.96
N GLU A 278 2.06 -32.79 12.51
CA GLU A 278 1.78 -34.04 11.77
C GLU A 278 0.99 -33.70 10.51
N ALA A 279 1.62 -33.87 9.35
CA ALA A 279 0.96 -33.60 8.07
C ALA A 279 1.33 -34.65 7.02
N VAL A 280 0.48 -34.76 6.01
CA VAL A 280 0.67 -35.72 4.94
C VAL A 280 0.51 -35.03 3.60
N TYR A 281 1.26 -35.48 2.60
CA TYR A 281 1.08 -35.13 1.20
C TYR A 281 0.59 -36.32 0.41
N LEU A 282 -0.49 -36.14 -0.36
CA LEU A 282 -1.08 -37.13 -1.27
C LEU A 282 -0.80 -36.71 -2.71
N PRO A 283 0.28 -37.19 -3.35
CA PRO A 283 0.57 -36.92 -4.76
C PRO A 283 -0.39 -37.67 -5.66
N LEU A 284 -0.80 -37.05 -6.77
CA LEU A 284 -1.79 -37.59 -7.73
C LEU A 284 -1.33 -37.50 -9.19
N ALA A 285 -0.55 -36.47 -9.53
CA ALA A 285 -0.22 -36.19 -10.93
C ALA A 285 1.20 -35.66 -11.14
N HIS A 286 2.17 -36.12 -10.34
CA HIS A 286 3.57 -35.87 -10.64
C HIS A 286 4.02 -36.68 -11.84
N ASP A 287 4.70 -36.06 -12.82
CA ASP A 287 5.07 -36.62 -14.11
C ASP A 287 6.57 -36.44 -14.46
N TYR A 288 7.41 -36.10 -13.48
CA TYR A 288 8.84 -36.03 -13.72
C TYR A 288 9.47 -37.42 -14.00
N PRO A 289 10.61 -37.47 -14.72
CA PRO A 289 11.26 -38.74 -15.03
C PRO A 289 11.66 -39.52 -13.78
N GLY A 290 11.10 -40.69 -13.57
CA GLY A 290 11.34 -41.53 -12.40
C GLY A 290 10.36 -41.31 -11.24
N ALA A 291 9.29 -40.58 -11.45
CA ALA A 291 8.22 -40.41 -10.46
C ALA A 291 7.66 -41.80 -10.03
N PRO A 292 7.48 -42.04 -8.72
CA PRO A 292 6.89 -43.28 -8.25
C PRO A 292 5.43 -43.41 -8.70
N GLU A 293 4.90 -44.63 -8.65
CA GLU A 293 3.47 -44.86 -8.89
C GLU A 293 2.63 -44.15 -7.82
N GLN A 294 1.63 -43.42 -8.26
CA GLN A 294 0.73 -42.62 -7.42
C GLN A 294 -0.67 -43.19 -7.45
N LEU A 295 -1.49 -42.91 -6.45
CA LEU A 295 -2.89 -43.33 -6.43
C LEU A 295 -3.67 -42.60 -7.54
N SER A 296 -4.58 -43.31 -8.20
CA SER A 296 -5.38 -42.69 -9.25
C SER A 296 -6.39 -41.70 -8.67
N LEU A 297 -6.58 -40.58 -9.36
CA LEU A 297 -7.56 -39.56 -8.98
C LEU A 297 -8.96 -40.17 -8.78
N GLU A 298 -9.37 -41.09 -9.66
CA GLU A 298 -10.68 -41.73 -9.57
C GLU A 298 -10.85 -42.53 -8.27
N PHE A 299 -9.83 -43.29 -7.86
CA PHE A 299 -9.84 -44.04 -6.60
C PHE A 299 -9.90 -43.08 -5.38
N VAL A 300 -9.13 -42.02 -5.42
CA VAL A 300 -9.13 -40.99 -4.35
C VAL A 300 -10.48 -40.29 -4.28
N MET A 301 -11.08 -39.91 -5.41
CA MET A 301 -12.40 -39.29 -5.47
C MET A 301 -13.49 -40.11 -4.79
N GLN A 302 -13.49 -41.47 -4.95
CA GLN A 302 -14.50 -42.33 -4.35
C GLN A 302 -14.52 -42.25 -2.82
N LYS A 303 -13.37 -42.10 -2.17
CA LYS A 303 -13.25 -42.09 -0.69
C LYS A 303 -13.16 -40.72 -0.08
N LEU A 304 -12.34 -39.84 -0.67
CA LEU A 304 -12.10 -38.48 -0.15
C LEU A 304 -13.21 -37.50 -0.56
N GLY A 305 -13.78 -37.67 -1.75
CA GLY A 305 -14.83 -36.79 -2.26
C GLY A 305 -16.00 -36.57 -1.30
N PRO A 306 -16.59 -37.61 -0.69
CA PRO A 306 -17.64 -37.46 0.31
C PRO A 306 -17.21 -36.62 1.53
N ILE A 307 -15.96 -36.75 2.00
CA ILE A 307 -15.43 -35.98 3.15
C ILE A 307 -15.24 -34.51 2.80
N LEU A 308 -14.73 -34.23 1.59
CA LEU A 308 -14.58 -32.84 1.12
C LEU A 308 -15.94 -32.16 0.90
N ALA A 309 -16.94 -32.90 0.43
CA ALA A 309 -18.29 -32.42 0.18
C ALA A 309 -19.15 -32.29 1.45
N ASP A 310 -18.75 -32.86 2.59
CA ASP A 310 -19.52 -32.82 3.83
C ASP A 310 -19.45 -31.41 4.46
N GLU A 311 -20.62 -30.76 4.59
CA GLU A 311 -20.77 -29.45 5.22
C GLU A 311 -20.52 -29.46 6.74
N ASN A 312 -20.66 -30.63 7.38
CA ASN A 312 -20.48 -30.79 8.83
C ASN A 312 -19.01 -31.04 9.18
N LYS A 313 -18.15 -31.36 8.22
CA LYS A 313 -16.72 -31.50 8.42
C LYS A 313 -16.05 -30.14 8.30
N ALA A 314 -15.61 -29.57 9.42
CA ALA A 314 -14.92 -28.30 9.40
C ALA A 314 -13.55 -28.40 8.72
N LYS A 315 -13.26 -27.44 7.89
CA LYS A 315 -12.01 -27.32 7.13
C LYS A 315 -11.40 -25.95 7.33
N VAL A 316 -10.09 -25.90 7.44
CA VAL A 316 -9.27 -24.69 7.42
C VAL A 316 -8.26 -24.76 6.29
N GLY A 317 -7.99 -23.65 5.64
CA GLY A 317 -6.94 -23.51 4.63
C GLY A 317 -6.42 -22.07 4.55
N GLN A 318 -5.60 -21.81 3.57
CA GLN A 318 -5.06 -20.47 3.27
C GLN A 318 -5.53 -20.06 1.88
N ASN A 319 -6.42 -19.06 1.77
CA ASN A 319 -7.03 -18.64 0.49
C ASN A 319 -7.84 -19.76 -0.19
N LEU A 320 -8.68 -20.44 0.58
CA LEU A 320 -9.49 -21.60 0.16
C LEU A 320 -10.40 -21.39 -1.04
N LYS A 321 -10.62 -20.16 -1.43
CA LYS A 321 -11.32 -19.82 -2.69
C LYS A 321 -10.62 -20.41 -3.91
N TYR A 322 -9.29 -20.39 -3.91
CA TYR A 322 -8.48 -20.96 -4.98
C TYR A 322 -8.63 -22.49 -5.00
N ASP A 323 -8.47 -23.16 -3.86
CA ASP A 323 -8.59 -24.59 -3.72
C ASP A 323 -9.98 -25.11 -4.11
N LYS A 324 -11.02 -24.37 -3.70
CA LYS A 324 -12.40 -24.67 -4.11
C LYS A 324 -12.56 -24.69 -5.63
N SER A 325 -11.95 -23.74 -6.32
CA SER A 325 -12.00 -23.63 -7.77
C SER A 325 -11.20 -24.75 -8.46
N VAL A 326 -10.02 -25.08 -7.95
CA VAL A 326 -9.17 -26.18 -8.44
C VAL A 326 -9.84 -27.53 -8.25
N LEU A 327 -10.39 -27.78 -7.06
CA LEU A 327 -11.12 -29.03 -6.76
C LEU A 327 -12.34 -29.18 -7.66
N ALA A 328 -13.07 -28.10 -7.92
CA ALA A 328 -14.19 -28.12 -8.85
C ALA A 328 -13.75 -28.43 -10.29
N ASN A 329 -12.55 -28.04 -10.74
CA ASN A 329 -12.01 -28.45 -12.04
C ASN A 329 -11.68 -29.96 -12.08
N ALA A 330 -11.29 -30.52 -10.93
CA ALA A 330 -11.00 -31.96 -10.80
C ALA A 330 -12.25 -32.81 -10.52
N GLY A 331 -13.43 -32.20 -10.40
CA GLY A 331 -14.70 -32.88 -10.13
C GLY A 331 -15.02 -33.11 -8.65
N PHE A 332 -14.29 -32.47 -7.71
CA PHE A 332 -14.60 -32.47 -6.29
C PHE A 332 -15.49 -31.30 -5.92
N ALA A 333 -16.45 -31.52 -5.02
CA ALA A 333 -17.14 -30.48 -4.30
C ALA A 333 -16.40 -30.20 -2.98
N LEU A 334 -16.17 -28.94 -2.66
CA LEU A 334 -15.60 -28.52 -1.40
C LEU A 334 -16.64 -27.72 -0.61
N ASN A 335 -17.10 -28.32 0.48
CA ASN A 335 -18.04 -27.71 1.43
C ASN A 335 -17.46 -27.75 2.85
N GLY A 336 -18.16 -27.17 3.83
CA GLY A 336 -17.68 -27.17 5.23
C GLY A 336 -16.45 -26.29 5.43
N ILE A 337 -16.18 -25.32 4.56
CA ILE A 337 -15.14 -24.33 4.73
C ILE A 337 -15.54 -23.45 5.93
N LYS A 338 -14.87 -23.61 7.05
CA LYS A 338 -15.18 -22.87 8.29
C LYS A 338 -14.15 -21.80 8.60
N PHE A 339 -12.90 -22.02 8.18
CA PHE A 339 -11.80 -21.13 8.52
C PHE A 339 -10.86 -20.93 7.32
N ASP A 340 -10.29 -19.75 7.24
CA ASP A 340 -9.27 -19.36 6.26
C ASP A 340 -8.27 -18.43 6.94
N THR A 341 -7.03 -18.85 7.06
CA THR A 341 -5.99 -18.15 7.83
C THR A 341 -5.63 -16.79 7.25
N MET A 342 -5.75 -16.61 5.92
CA MET A 342 -5.65 -15.30 5.28
C MET A 342 -6.76 -14.36 5.77
N LEU A 343 -8.01 -14.84 5.82
CA LEU A 343 -9.16 -14.05 6.27
C LEU A 343 -9.16 -13.84 7.79
N GLU A 344 -8.70 -14.82 8.59
CA GLU A 344 -8.49 -14.63 10.02
C GLU A 344 -7.52 -13.48 10.29
N SER A 345 -6.36 -13.51 9.65
CA SER A 345 -5.38 -12.43 9.79
C SER A 345 -5.94 -11.07 9.33
N TYR A 346 -6.66 -11.06 8.21
CA TYR A 346 -7.24 -9.86 7.65
C TYR A 346 -8.32 -9.24 8.55
N VAL A 347 -9.24 -10.04 9.08
CA VAL A 347 -10.29 -9.56 10.00
C VAL A 347 -9.68 -9.10 11.32
N PHE A 348 -8.66 -9.79 11.81
CA PHE A 348 -7.96 -9.41 13.02
C PHE A 348 -7.24 -8.07 12.87
N ASN A 349 -6.51 -7.86 11.77
CA ASN A 349 -5.83 -6.59 11.47
C ASN A 349 -5.54 -6.45 9.97
N SER A 350 -6.40 -5.75 9.25
CA SER A 350 -6.34 -5.57 7.79
C SER A 350 -5.07 -4.88 7.25
N VAL A 351 -4.30 -4.22 8.12
CA VAL A 351 -3.04 -3.52 7.76
C VAL A 351 -1.81 -4.10 8.47
N GLY A 352 -2.00 -5.18 9.22
CA GLY A 352 -0.96 -5.74 10.09
C GLY A 352 0.15 -6.49 9.35
N THR A 353 -0.15 -7.05 8.18
CA THR A 353 0.77 -7.85 7.36
C THR A 353 0.21 -7.98 5.94
N ARG A 354 0.90 -8.68 5.06
CA ARG A 354 0.46 -8.98 3.69
C ARG A 354 -0.59 -10.10 3.61
N HIS A 355 -0.86 -10.79 4.70
CA HIS A 355 -1.79 -11.92 4.82
C HIS A 355 -1.45 -13.16 3.96
N ASP A 356 -0.30 -13.21 3.30
CA ASP A 356 0.23 -14.43 2.71
C ASP A 356 0.80 -15.37 3.80
N MET A 357 0.86 -16.67 3.50
CA MET A 357 1.27 -17.69 4.48
C MET A 357 2.67 -17.42 5.02
N ASP A 358 3.64 -17.06 4.17
CA ASP A 358 5.01 -16.78 4.59
C ASP A 358 5.10 -15.64 5.59
N SER A 359 4.40 -14.54 5.29
CA SER A 359 4.34 -13.38 6.19
C SER A 359 3.65 -13.71 7.52
N LEU A 360 2.62 -14.57 7.49
CA LEU A 360 1.89 -15.00 8.68
C LEU A 360 2.71 -15.97 9.53
N ALA A 361 3.32 -16.98 8.92
CA ALA A 361 4.19 -17.93 9.61
C ALA A 361 5.36 -17.23 10.30
N LEU A 362 6.01 -16.31 9.59
CA LEU A 362 7.09 -15.51 10.15
C LEU A 362 6.62 -14.67 11.34
N LYS A 363 5.47 -13.98 11.20
CA LYS A 363 4.95 -13.06 12.21
C LYS A 363 4.43 -13.76 13.46
N TYR A 364 3.67 -14.83 13.30
CA TYR A 364 2.92 -15.46 14.39
C TYR A 364 3.56 -16.74 14.94
N LEU A 365 4.36 -17.43 14.13
CA LEU A 365 5.03 -18.68 14.52
C LEU A 365 6.54 -18.53 14.62
N GLY A 366 7.12 -17.41 14.16
CA GLY A 366 8.58 -17.25 14.07
C GLY A 366 9.24 -18.23 13.08
N HIS A 367 8.45 -18.85 12.20
CA HIS A 367 8.88 -19.86 11.26
C HIS A 367 8.98 -19.30 9.84
N LYS A 368 9.98 -19.77 9.13
CA LYS A 368 10.17 -19.48 7.73
C LYS A 368 9.87 -20.73 6.91
N ASN A 369 8.83 -20.63 6.07
CA ASN A 369 8.38 -21.71 5.20
C ASN A 369 9.43 -22.03 4.12
N ILE A 370 9.38 -23.25 3.62
CA ILE A 370 10.06 -23.63 2.38
C ILE A 370 9.44 -22.82 1.25
N SER A 371 10.24 -22.03 0.50
CA SER A 371 9.66 -21.23 -0.57
C SER A 371 9.50 -22.05 -1.86
N PHE A 372 8.47 -21.74 -2.68
CA PHE A 372 8.29 -22.38 -3.96
C PHE A 372 9.53 -22.25 -4.87
N GLU A 373 10.23 -21.12 -4.82
CA GLU A 373 11.46 -20.90 -5.59
C GLU A 373 12.61 -21.85 -5.18
N ASP A 374 12.63 -22.31 -3.94
CA ASP A 374 13.67 -23.25 -3.45
C ASP A 374 13.51 -24.64 -4.05
N ILE A 375 12.28 -25.05 -4.34
CA ILE A 375 11.97 -26.38 -4.88
C ILE A 375 11.80 -26.36 -6.41
N ALA A 376 11.28 -25.25 -6.97
CA ALA A 376 10.95 -25.13 -8.41
C ALA A 376 12.03 -24.34 -9.22
N GLY A 377 12.92 -23.60 -8.57
CA GLY A 377 13.85 -22.69 -9.25
C GLY A 377 13.20 -21.36 -9.64
N LYS A 378 13.91 -20.51 -10.40
CA LYS A 378 13.54 -19.12 -10.70
C LYS A 378 13.49 -18.82 -12.19
N GLY A 379 12.60 -17.87 -12.55
CA GLY A 379 12.53 -17.26 -13.87
C GLY A 379 12.02 -18.20 -14.96
N LYS A 380 12.49 -18.04 -16.21
CA LYS A 380 11.97 -18.80 -17.37
C LYS A 380 12.17 -20.32 -17.32
N LYS A 381 13.01 -20.82 -16.42
CA LYS A 381 13.29 -22.24 -16.22
C LYS A 381 12.62 -22.79 -14.96
N GLN A 382 11.77 -22.01 -14.30
CA GLN A 382 11.01 -22.47 -13.14
C GLN A 382 10.13 -23.64 -13.54
N LEU A 383 10.18 -24.70 -12.73
CA LEU A 383 9.36 -25.91 -12.94
C LEU A 383 7.91 -25.64 -12.48
N THR A 384 6.97 -26.32 -13.11
CA THR A 384 5.62 -26.47 -12.57
C THR A 384 5.62 -27.56 -11.50
N PHE A 385 4.66 -27.52 -10.57
CA PHE A 385 4.68 -28.39 -9.38
C PHE A 385 4.75 -29.88 -9.71
N ASN A 386 4.04 -30.34 -10.76
CA ASN A 386 4.06 -31.71 -11.25
C ASN A 386 5.45 -32.20 -11.71
N GLN A 387 6.35 -31.29 -12.04
CA GLN A 387 7.72 -31.57 -12.48
C GLN A 387 8.74 -31.63 -11.34
N ILE A 388 8.32 -31.30 -10.10
CA ILE A 388 9.20 -31.31 -8.94
C ILE A 388 9.25 -32.69 -8.33
N GLU A 389 10.48 -33.18 -8.00
CA GLU A 389 10.70 -34.46 -7.34
C GLU A 389 10.00 -34.51 -5.97
N LEU A 390 9.39 -35.65 -5.63
CA LEU A 390 8.61 -35.83 -4.40
C LEU A 390 9.42 -35.59 -3.13
N GLU A 391 10.72 -35.85 -3.14
CA GLU A 391 11.61 -35.57 -2.01
C GLU A 391 11.65 -34.08 -1.63
N LYS A 392 11.33 -33.19 -2.57
CA LYS A 392 11.23 -31.73 -2.36
C LYS A 392 9.78 -31.27 -2.29
N ALA A 393 8.93 -31.80 -3.13
CA ALA A 393 7.53 -31.41 -3.21
C ALA A 393 6.73 -31.82 -1.97
N ALA A 394 6.96 -33.03 -1.43
CA ALA A 394 6.18 -33.53 -0.31
C ALA A 394 6.43 -32.78 0.99
N PRO A 395 7.68 -32.47 1.41
CA PRO A 395 7.91 -31.62 2.57
C PRO A 395 7.32 -30.22 2.43
N TYR A 396 7.41 -29.60 1.26
CA TYR A 396 6.82 -28.30 0.98
C TYR A 396 5.29 -28.32 1.18
N ALA A 397 4.62 -29.22 0.47
CA ALA A 397 3.16 -29.30 0.51
C ALA A 397 2.61 -29.71 1.90
N ALA A 398 3.29 -30.61 2.60
CA ALA A 398 2.89 -31.01 3.95
C ALA A 398 3.11 -29.88 4.95
N GLU A 399 4.20 -29.09 4.80
CA GLU A 399 4.46 -27.91 5.60
C GLU A 399 3.33 -26.89 5.48
N ASP A 400 2.81 -26.63 4.27
CA ASP A 400 1.73 -25.68 4.03
C ASP A 400 0.45 -26.05 4.80
N ALA A 401 0.08 -27.33 4.87
CA ALA A 401 -1.05 -27.79 5.67
C ALA A 401 -0.79 -27.70 7.18
N ASP A 402 0.41 -28.05 7.65
CA ASP A 402 0.79 -27.93 9.08
C ASP A 402 0.81 -26.47 9.53
N ILE A 403 1.46 -25.60 8.77
CA ILE A 403 1.53 -24.16 9.06
C ILE A 403 0.14 -23.53 9.05
N THR A 404 -0.72 -23.91 8.12
CA THR A 404 -2.11 -23.46 8.08
C THR A 404 -2.85 -23.82 9.38
N LEU A 405 -2.71 -25.05 9.85
CA LEU A 405 -3.35 -25.47 11.10
C LEU A 405 -2.80 -24.71 12.32
N ARG A 406 -1.49 -24.55 12.41
CA ARG A 406 -0.83 -23.78 13.49
C ARG A 406 -1.23 -22.30 13.48
N LEU A 407 -1.33 -21.69 12.30
CA LEU A 407 -1.79 -20.29 12.16
C LEU A 407 -3.22 -20.14 12.65
N HIS A 408 -4.11 -21.09 12.32
CA HIS A 408 -5.47 -21.11 12.82
C HIS A 408 -5.51 -21.21 14.35
N GLU A 409 -4.73 -22.10 14.94
CA GLU A 409 -4.65 -22.28 16.39
C GLU A 409 -4.18 -21.00 17.13
N VAL A 410 -3.41 -20.14 16.46
CA VAL A 410 -2.93 -18.86 17.04
C VAL A 410 -3.87 -17.70 16.73
N LEU A 411 -4.46 -17.63 15.53
CA LEU A 411 -5.27 -16.49 15.08
C LEU A 411 -6.72 -16.57 15.55
N TRP A 412 -7.33 -17.74 15.41
CA TRP A 412 -8.74 -17.92 15.75
C TRP A 412 -9.11 -17.55 17.20
N PRO A 413 -8.36 -17.94 18.23
CA PRO A 413 -8.68 -17.53 19.61
C PRO A 413 -8.73 -16.02 19.79
N LYS A 414 -7.93 -15.25 19.02
CA LYS A 414 -7.91 -13.77 19.10
C LYS A 414 -9.16 -13.16 18.49
N ILE A 415 -9.68 -13.76 17.43
CA ILE A 415 -10.93 -13.33 16.77
C ILE A 415 -12.12 -13.77 17.62
N ALA A 416 -12.13 -15.03 18.07
CA ALA A 416 -13.22 -15.59 18.85
C ALA A 416 -13.43 -14.90 20.21
N ALA A 417 -12.40 -14.25 20.76
CA ALA A 417 -12.48 -13.45 21.99
C ALA A 417 -13.26 -12.13 21.79
N ASP A 418 -13.51 -11.69 20.56
CA ASP A 418 -14.25 -10.47 20.25
C ASP A 418 -15.47 -10.79 19.38
N GLU A 419 -16.66 -10.70 19.96
CA GLU A 419 -17.92 -11.05 19.27
C GLU A 419 -18.15 -10.28 17.97
N LYS A 420 -17.67 -9.04 17.85
CA LYS A 420 -17.81 -8.24 16.63
C LYS A 420 -16.90 -8.78 15.51
N LEU A 421 -15.63 -9.03 15.82
CA LEU A 421 -14.68 -9.58 14.86
C LEU A 421 -15.13 -10.99 14.43
N LYS A 422 -15.60 -11.80 15.38
CA LYS A 422 -16.15 -13.12 15.12
C LYS A 422 -17.34 -13.05 14.16
N SER A 423 -18.29 -12.14 14.39
CA SER A 423 -19.45 -11.95 13.50
C SER A 423 -19.01 -11.48 12.10
N VAL A 424 -18.06 -10.54 11.99
CA VAL A 424 -17.51 -10.14 10.70
C VAL A 424 -16.90 -11.33 9.95
N PHE A 425 -16.19 -12.19 10.66
CA PHE A 425 -15.56 -13.38 10.09
C PHE A 425 -16.58 -14.44 9.67
N GLU A 426 -17.45 -14.87 10.60
CA GLU A 426 -18.39 -15.98 10.39
C GLU A 426 -19.60 -15.60 9.52
N ASP A 427 -20.12 -14.37 9.63
CA ASP A 427 -21.34 -13.94 8.95
C ASP A 427 -21.11 -13.20 7.65
N ILE A 428 -19.89 -12.69 7.39
CA ILE A 428 -19.57 -11.91 6.20
C ILE A 428 -18.44 -12.55 5.39
N GLU A 429 -17.22 -12.66 5.95
CA GLU A 429 -16.05 -13.01 5.14
C GLU A 429 -16.02 -14.50 4.73
N MET A 430 -16.26 -15.40 5.65
CA MET A 430 -16.21 -16.84 5.34
C MET A 430 -17.31 -17.30 4.38
N PRO A 431 -18.60 -16.94 4.57
CA PRO A 431 -19.64 -17.30 3.61
C PRO A 431 -19.39 -16.71 2.22
N LEU A 432 -18.74 -15.54 2.14
CA LEU A 432 -18.45 -14.85 0.90
C LEU A 432 -17.43 -15.61 0.01
N VAL A 433 -16.56 -16.43 0.58
CA VAL A 433 -15.59 -17.26 -0.15
C VAL A 433 -16.27 -18.07 -1.27
N SER A 434 -17.38 -18.74 -0.95
CA SER A 434 -18.12 -19.53 -1.92
C SER A 434 -18.82 -18.65 -2.98
N VAL A 435 -19.41 -17.52 -2.58
CA VAL A 435 -20.06 -16.59 -3.49
C VAL A 435 -19.07 -16.01 -4.50
N ILE A 436 -17.90 -15.60 -4.04
CA ILE A 436 -16.86 -15.06 -4.92
C ILE A 436 -16.34 -16.15 -5.87
N SER A 437 -16.12 -17.39 -5.38
CA SER A 437 -15.73 -18.52 -6.24
C SER A 437 -16.75 -18.76 -7.35
N ASP A 438 -18.05 -18.67 -7.04
CA ASP A 438 -19.13 -18.84 -8.02
C ASP A 438 -19.12 -17.71 -9.07
N ILE A 439 -18.94 -16.46 -8.66
CA ILE A 439 -18.82 -15.30 -9.55
C ILE A 439 -17.62 -15.47 -10.49
N GLU A 440 -16.46 -15.75 -9.93
CA GLU A 440 -15.21 -15.94 -10.68
C GLU A 440 -15.34 -17.06 -11.72
N ARG A 441 -15.90 -18.21 -11.33
CA ARG A 441 -16.08 -19.35 -12.22
C ARG A 441 -17.19 -19.11 -13.25
N THR A 442 -18.20 -18.31 -12.94
CA THR A 442 -19.22 -17.88 -13.89
C THR A 442 -18.63 -17.03 -14.99
N GLY A 443 -17.86 -16.02 -14.62
CA GLY A 443 -17.24 -15.06 -15.53
C GLY A 443 -18.28 -14.23 -16.32
N VAL A 444 -17.80 -13.32 -17.14
CA VAL A 444 -18.63 -12.42 -17.96
C VAL A 444 -18.34 -12.57 -19.44
N ALA A 445 -19.35 -12.59 -20.26
CA ALA A 445 -19.22 -12.64 -21.72
C ALA A 445 -18.87 -11.26 -22.29
N ILE A 446 -17.95 -11.23 -23.26
CA ILE A 446 -17.56 -10.01 -23.95
C ILE A 446 -17.65 -10.15 -25.47
N ASP A 447 -17.99 -9.07 -26.15
CA ASP A 447 -17.88 -8.96 -27.63
C ASP A 447 -16.45 -8.55 -28.01
N SER A 448 -15.62 -9.56 -28.32
CA SER A 448 -14.24 -9.38 -28.73
C SER A 448 -14.11 -8.60 -30.04
N ASN A 449 -15.10 -8.70 -30.95
CA ASN A 449 -15.07 -7.98 -32.23
C ASN A 449 -15.32 -6.48 -32.02
N MET A 450 -16.27 -6.15 -31.13
CA MET A 450 -16.53 -4.76 -30.72
C MET A 450 -15.28 -4.13 -30.08
N LEU A 451 -14.61 -4.86 -29.15
CA LEU A 451 -13.38 -4.39 -28.53
C LEU A 451 -12.24 -4.22 -29.56
N ALA A 452 -12.08 -5.11 -30.52
CA ALA A 452 -11.10 -4.99 -31.59
C ALA A 452 -11.36 -3.77 -32.47
N ALA A 453 -12.60 -3.53 -32.87
CA ALA A 453 -12.99 -2.34 -33.64
C ALA A 453 -12.75 -1.05 -32.82
N HIS A 454 -13.03 -1.06 -31.53
CA HIS A 454 -12.74 0.06 -30.63
C HIS A 454 -11.23 0.29 -30.48
N SER A 455 -10.43 -0.77 -30.33
CA SER A 455 -8.98 -0.68 -30.28
C SER A 455 -8.38 -0.02 -31.53
N MET A 456 -8.91 -0.29 -32.72
CA MET A 456 -8.49 0.37 -33.97
C MET A 456 -8.79 1.86 -33.92
N ARG A 457 -10.00 2.28 -33.54
CA ARG A 457 -10.35 3.71 -33.38
C ARG A 457 -9.48 4.45 -32.39
N LEU A 458 -9.22 3.81 -31.23
CA LEU A 458 -8.29 4.38 -30.24
C LEU A 458 -6.88 4.53 -30.82
N GLY A 459 -6.42 3.54 -31.59
CA GLY A 459 -5.11 3.60 -32.29
C GLY A 459 -5.01 4.76 -33.29
N GLU A 460 -6.05 4.97 -34.08
CA GLU A 460 -6.12 6.11 -35.03
C GLU A 460 -6.06 7.45 -34.28
N ARG A 461 -6.86 7.60 -33.21
CA ARG A 461 -6.86 8.82 -32.41
C ARG A 461 -5.53 9.08 -31.71
N LEU A 462 -4.85 8.04 -31.23
CA LEU A 462 -3.51 8.16 -30.62
C LEU A 462 -2.48 8.68 -31.62
N ILE A 463 -2.52 8.23 -32.89
CA ILE A 463 -1.66 8.73 -33.96
C ILE A 463 -1.94 10.20 -34.26
N GLU A 464 -3.20 10.63 -34.24
CA GLU A 464 -3.56 12.04 -34.41
C GLU A 464 -3.02 12.89 -33.26
N LEU A 465 -3.19 12.46 -32.04
CA LEU A 465 -2.69 13.16 -30.83
C LEU A 465 -1.16 13.24 -30.80
N GLU A 466 -0.46 12.21 -31.28
CA GLU A 466 0.99 12.26 -31.41
C GLU A 466 1.42 13.36 -32.42
N LYS A 467 0.76 13.44 -33.55
CA LYS A 467 1.03 14.50 -34.56
C LYS A 467 0.76 15.89 -33.99
N GLU A 468 -0.40 16.07 -33.35
CA GLU A 468 -0.76 17.32 -32.68
C GLU A 468 0.27 17.72 -31.62
N ALA A 469 0.70 16.76 -30.79
CA ALA A 469 1.72 17.00 -29.79
C ALA A 469 3.06 17.40 -30.38
N PHE A 470 3.49 16.78 -31.50
CA PHE A 470 4.73 17.11 -32.18
C PHE A 470 4.66 18.49 -32.88
N GLU A 471 3.51 18.84 -33.42
CA GLU A 471 3.29 20.18 -33.98
C GLU A 471 3.40 21.27 -32.92
N ILE A 472 2.77 21.07 -31.75
CA ILE A 472 2.84 22.02 -30.64
C ILE A 472 4.26 22.08 -30.06
N ALA A 473 4.94 20.96 -29.94
CA ALA A 473 6.30 20.89 -29.38
C ALA A 473 7.39 21.36 -30.37
N GLY A 474 7.11 21.33 -31.68
CA GLY A 474 8.07 21.63 -32.76
C GLY A 474 9.08 20.50 -33.01
N GLU A 475 8.97 19.36 -32.36
CA GLU A 475 9.85 18.19 -32.51
C GLU A 475 9.15 16.90 -32.10
N PRO A 476 9.54 15.73 -32.64
CA PRO A 476 9.05 14.46 -32.19
C PRO A 476 9.66 14.07 -30.81
N PHE A 477 8.85 13.47 -29.95
CA PHE A 477 9.23 12.98 -28.64
C PHE A 477 8.32 11.83 -28.19
N ASN A 478 8.70 11.09 -27.15
CA ASN A 478 7.87 10.00 -26.61
C ASN A 478 6.92 10.56 -25.52
N LEU A 479 5.61 10.61 -25.83
CA LEU A 479 4.55 11.08 -24.91
C LEU A 479 4.42 10.21 -23.65
N SER A 480 4.90 8.97 -23.69
CA SER A 480 4.89 8.05 -22.55
C SER A 480 6.15 8.14 -21.69
N SER A 481 7.17 8.93 -22.09
CA SER A 481 8.42 9.07 -21.36
C SER A 481 8.40 10.25 -20.38
N PRO A 482 8.31 10.03 -19.05
CA PRO A 482 8.32 11.13 -18.09
C PRO A 482 9.57 12.00 -18.18
N LYS A 483 10.73 11.40 -18.50
CA LYS A 483 12.01 12.10 -18.61
C LYS A 483 12.05 13.05 -19.81
N GLN A 484 11.53 12.63 -20.98
CA GLN A 484 11.46 13.50 -22.15
C GLN A 484 10.44 14.62 -21.94
N LEU A 485 9.30 14.31 -21.30
CA LEU A 485 8.31 15.32 -20.95
C LEU A 485 8.84 16.37 -19.98
N GLN A 486 9.65 15.99 -18.99
CA GLN A 486 10.28 16.94 -18.09
C GLN A 486 11.13 17.96 -18.84
N VAL A 487 12.02 17.50 -19.71
CA VAL A 487 12.87 18.38 -20.52
C VAL A 487 12.03 19.26 -21.44
N LEU A 488 11.06 18.67 -22.12
CA LEU A 488 10.21 19.40 -23.08
C LEU A 488 9.36 20.48 -22.38
N LEU A 489 8.60 20.10 -21.36
CA LEU A 489 7.64 21.02 -20.73
C LEU A 489 8.34 22.11 -19.90
N PHE A 490 9.36 21.75 -19.12
CA PHE A 490 9.91 22.67 -18.12
C PHE A 490 11.22 23.34 -18.54
N GLU A 491 12.04 22.71 -19.39
CA GLU A 491 13.30 23.29 -19.85
C GLU A 491 13.15 23.99 -21.21
N LYS A 492 12.47 23.35 -22.19
CA LYS A 492 12.33 23.92 -23.55
C LYS A 492 11.15 24.89 -23.67
N LEU A 493 9.98 24.48 -23.21
CA LEU A 493 8.76 25.30 -23.29
C LEU A 493 8.62 26.24 -22.09
N GLY A 494 9.40 26.06 -21.00
CA GLY A 494 9.44 26.96 -19.86
C GLY A 494 8.16 27.00 -19.03
N LEU A 495 7.36 25.92 -19.02
CA LEU A 495 6.14 25.85 -18.22
C LEU A 495 6.46 25.92 -16.72
N PRO A 496 5.56 26.46 -15.89
CA PRO A 496 5.78 26.56 -14.45
C PRO A 496 5.88 25.16 -13.78
N ILE A 497 6.83 25.02 -12.86
CA ILE A 497 7.01 23.79 -12.07
C ILE A 497 6.05 23.82 -10.88
N ILE A 498 4.93 23.12 -10.98
CA ILE A 498 3.90 23.06 -9.94
C ILE A 498 4.33 22.16 -8.78
N LYS A 499 4.92 21.00 -9.09
CA LYS A 499 5.32 19.99 -8.12
C LYS A 499 6.62 19.32 -8.53
N LYS A 500 7.43 18.92 -7.55
CA LYS A 500 8.64 18.13 -7.75
C LYS A 500 8.45 16.69 -7.27
N THR A 501 9.15 15.77 -7.89
CA THR A 501 9.26 14.39 -7.44
C THR A 501 10.08 14.30 -6.14
N PRO A 502 10.03 13.20 -5.37
CA PRO A 502 10.88 13.01 -4.19
C PRO A 502 12.39 13.15 -4.46
N LYS A 503 12.81 12.93 -5.71
CA LYS A 503 14.21 13.12 -6.16
C LYS A 503 14.50 14.54 -6.66
N GLY A 504 13.59 15.50 -6.49
CA GLY A 504 13.77 16.90 -6.81
C GLY A 504 13.51 17.31 -8.28
N ALA A 505 13.25 16.35 -9.18
CA ALA A 505 12.93 16.65 -10.58
C ALA A 505 11.49 17.19 -10.75
N PRO A 506 11.18 18.03 -11.76
CA PRO A 506 9.80 18.46 -12.04
C PRO A 506 8.87 17.24 -12.25
N SER A 507 7.69 17.27 -11.65
CA SER A 507 6.71 16.19 -11.79
C SER A 507 5.91 16.34 -13.08
N THR A 508 5.71 15.21 -13.79
CA THR A 508 4.78 15.09 -14.91
C THR A 508 3.60 14.18 -14.59
N ALA A 509 3.27 14.07 -13.28
CA ALA A 509 2.10 13.33 -12.83
C ALA A 509 0.81 13.95 -13.40
N GLU A 510 -0.24 13.15 -13.48
CA GLU A 510 -1.51 13.54 -14.09
C GLU A 510 -2.09 14.81 -13.45
N GLU A 511 -2.05 14.92 -12.12
CA GLU A 511 -2.49 16.10 -11.38
C GLU A 511 -1.77 17.41 -11.80
N VAL A 512 -0.46 17.31 -12.10
CA VAL A 512 0.35 18.44 -12.56
C VAL A 512 0.00 18.80 -14.00
N LEU A 513 -0.16 17.79 -14.85
CA LEU A 513 -0.55 18.02 -16.24
C LEU A 513 -1.97 18.59 -16.34
N GLN A 514 -2.91 18.15 -15.50
CA GLN A 514 -4.27 18.69 -15.43
C GLN A 514 -4.26 20.18 -15.08
N GLU A 515 -3.45 20.59 -14.11
CA GLU A 515 -3.32 21.98 -13.75
C GLU A 515 -2.69 22.82 -14.90
N LEU A 516 -1.65 22.30 -15.54
CA LEU A 516 -1.04 22.94 -16.70
C LEU A 516 -1.96 23.00 -17.92
N ALA A 517 -2.88 22.05 -18.06
CA ALA A 517 -3.80 21.98 -19.21
C ALA A 517 -4.83 23.11 -19.25
N HIS A 518 -5.04 23.85 -18.15
CA HIS A 518 -5.88 25.05 -18.15
C HIS A 518 -5.29 26.15 -19.01
N ASP A 519 -3.97 26.33 -18.98
CA ASP A 519 -3.30 27.45 -19.65
C ASP A 519 -2.48 27.02 -20.89
N TYR A 520 -2.16 25.72 -21.02
CA TYR A 520 -1.26 25.23 -22.07
C TYR A 520 -1.87 24.06 -22.85
N PRO A 521 -1.81 24.10 -24.21
CA PRO A 521 -2.41 23.05 -25.04
C PRO A 521 -1.70 21.70 -24.96
N LEU A 522 -0.37 21.67 -24.89
CA LEU A 522 0.39 20.42 -24.92
C LEU A 522 0.07 19.48 -23.73
N PRO A 523 -0.01 19.94 -22.47
CA PRO A 523 -0.46 19.08 -21.35
C PRO A 523 -1.83 18.45 -21.57
N LYS A 524 -2.77 19.18 -22.21
CA LYS A 524 -4.11 18.66 -22.52
C LYS A 524 -4.03 17.47 -23.49
N VAL A 525 -3.26 17.60 -24.56
CA VAL A 525 -3.03 16.53 -25.55
C VAL A 525 -2.34 15.33 -24.89
N ILE A 526 -1.36 15.56 -24.02
CA ILE A 526 -0.65 14.48 -23.31
C ILE A 526 -1.61 13.71 -22.37
N ILE A 527 -2.51 14.39 -21.67
CA ILE A 527 -3.51 13.74 -20.79
C ILE A 527 -4.44 12.86 -21.60
N GLU A 528 -4.99 13.40 -22.72
CA GLU A 528 -5.87 12.64 -23.61
C GLU A 528 -5.14 11.41 -24.16
N HIS A 529 -3.94 11.58 -24.69
CA HIS A 529 -3.12 10.49 -25.21
C HIS A 529 -2.85 9.41 -24.14
N ARG A 530 -2.47 9.79 -22.92
CA ARG A 530 -2.23 8.84 -21.82
C ARG A 530 -3.50 8.09 -21.44
N GLY A 531 -4.63 8.77 -21.36
CA GLY A 531 -5.93 8.17 -21.08
C GLY A 531 -6.31 7.12 -22.10
N LEU A 532 -6.28 7.47 -23.40
CA LEU A 532 -6.61 6.55 -24.49
C LEU A 532 -5.61 5.40 -24.61
N SER A 533 -4.32 5.66 -24.45
CA SER A 533 -3.29 4.61 -24.47
C SER A 533 -3.49 3.59 -23.35
N LYS A 534 -3.87 4.05 -22.14
CA LYS A 534 -4.20 3.18 -21.00
C LYS A 534 -5.45 2.34 -21.28
N LEU A 535 -6.52 2.95 -21.82
CA LEU A 535 -7.75 2.23 -22.17
C LEU A 535 -7.46 1.14 -23.22
N LYS A 536 -6.71 1.50 -24.27
CA LYS A 536 -6.33 0.58 -25.33
C LYS A 536 -5.53 -0.60 -24.77
N SER A 537 -4.42 -0.34 -24.11
CA SER A 537 -3.51 -1.38 -23.63
C SER A 537 -4.10 -2.24 -22.50
N THR A 538 -4.95 -1.68 -21.65
CA THR A 538 -5.48 -2.38 -20.47
C THR A 538 -6.75 -3.18 -20.81
N TYR A 539 -7.61 -2.65 -21.68
CA TYR A 539 -8.92 -3.24 -21.94
C TYR A 539 -9.08 -3.73 -23.37
N THR A 540 -9.03 -2.85 -24.39
CA THR A 540 -9.44 -3.26 -25.72
C THR A 540 -8.48 -4.23 -26.40
N ASP A 541 -7.18 -4.18 -26.09
CA ASP A 541 -6.19 -5.14 -26.61
C ASP A 541 -6.10 -6.40 -25.73
N LYS A 542 -6.26 -6.25 -24.42
CA LYS A 542 -5.97 -7.32 -23.45
C LYS A 542 -7.17 -8.22 -23.16
N LEU A 543 -8.37 -7.65 -22.98
CA LEU A 543 -9.57 -8.42 -22.63
C LEU A 543 -9.90 -9.57 -23.63
N PRO A 544 -9.84 -9.36 -24.96
CA PRO A 544 -10.09 -10.45 -25.90
C PRO A 544 -9.15 -11.64 -25.77
N LEU A 545 -7.91 -11.39 -25.31
CA LEU A 545 -6.89 -12.43 -25.07
C LEU A 545 -7.11 -13.22 -23.77
N MET A 546 -7.97 -12.70 -22.88
CA MET A 546 -8.29 -13.32 -21.59
C MET A 546 -9.56 -14.17 -21.64
N VAL A 547 -10.25 -14.22 -22.76
CA VAL A 547 -11.43 -15.10 -22.92
C VAL A 547 -11.01 -16.56 -22.77
N ASN A 548 -11.61 -17.24 -21.81
CA ASN A 548 -11.35 -18.67 -21.58
C ASN A 548 -11.96 -19.50 -22.72
N GLU A 549 -11.18 -20.41 -23.30
CA GLU A 549 -11.57 -21.24 -24.45
C GLU A 549 -12.77 -22.15 -24.16
N LYS A 550 -12.92 -22.64 -22.93
CA LYS A 550 -13.99 -23.56 -22.53
C LYS A 550 -15.31 -22.85 -22.24
N THR A 551 -15.24 -21.76 -21.48
CA THR A 551 -16.43 -21.02 -21.01
C THR A 551 -16.86 -19.92 -21.95
N GLN A 552 -15.96 -19.45 -22.85
CA GLN A 552 -16.15 -18.30 -23.74
C GLN A 552 -16.40 -17.00 -22.95
N ARG A 553 -15.89 -16.90 -21.71
CA ARG A 553 -16.05 -15.79 -20.79
C ARG A 553 -14.72 -15.32 -20.25
N VAL A 554 -14.68 -14.10 -19.75
CA VAL A 554 -13.56 -13.54 -19.01
C VAL A 554 -13.79 -13.80 -17.54
N HIS A 555 -12.75 -14.29 -16.85
CA HIS A 555 -12.78 -14.63 -15.44
C HIS A 555 -11.79 -13.74 -14.69
N THR A 556 -12.28 -12.90 -13.79
CA THR A 556 -11.45 -12.07 -12.92
C THR A 556 -11.12 -12.81 -11.63
N SER A 557 -10.18 -12.33 -10.86
CA SER A 557 -9.95 -12.74 -9.47
C SER A 557 -10.33 -11.64 -8.52
N TYR A 558 -11.22 -11.93 -7.57
CA TYR A 558 -11.57 -11.03 -6.47
C TYR A 558 -10.76 -11.34 -5.22
N HIS A 559 -10.27 -10.31 -4.56
CA HIS A 559 -9.47 -10.44 -3.34
C HIS A 559 -10.20 -9.79 -2.17
N GLN A 560 -10.40 -10.56 -1.08
CA GLN A 560 -11.02 -10.08 0.14
C GLN A 560 -10.02 -9.39 1.08
N ALA A 561 -8.75 -9.78 1.05
CA ALA A 561 -7.73 -9.43 2.04
C ALA A 561 -6.68 -8.39 1.53
N ILE A 562 -7.04 -7.52 0.58
CA ILE A 562 -6.10 -6.52 0.03
C ILE A 562 -6.41 -5.10 0.51
N THR A 563 -7.67 -4.70 0.49
CA THR A 563 -8.02 -3.33 0.84
C THR A 563 -8.16 -3.17 2.35
N ALA A 564 -7.65 -2.07 2.90
CA ALA A 564 -7.74 -1.82 4.34
C ALA A 564 -9.20 -1.65 4.83
N THR A 565 -10.12 -1.24 3.95
CA THR A 565 -11.50 -0.86 4.30
C THR A 565 -12.54 -1.99 4.18
N GLY A 566 -12.16 -3.18 3.76
CA GLY A 566 -13.12 -4.27 3.53
C GLY A 566 -13.67 -4.36 2.11
N ARG A 567 -13.39 -3.41 1.23
CA ARG A 567 -13.80 -3.48 -0.18
C ARG A 567 -13.11 -4.66 -0.88
N LEU A 568 -13.79 -5.30 -1.81
CA LEU A 568 -13.18 -6.27 -2.71
C LEU A 568 -12.24 -5.55 -3.69
N SER A 569 -11.18 -6.21 -4.07
CA SER A 569 -10.29 -5.78 -5.16
C SER A 569 -10.37 -6.80 -6.29
N SER A 570 -10.30 -6.36 -7.55
CA SER A 570 -10.36 -7.22 -8.73
C SER A 570 -9.06 -7.12 -9.51
N THR A 571 -8.53 -8.27 -9.93
CA THR A 571 -7.33 -8.36 -10.77
C THR A 571 -7.50 -9.40 -11.88
N ASP A 572 -6.71 -9.31 -12.91
CA ASP A 572 -6.54 -10.24 -14.00
C ASP A 572 -7.84 -10.70 -14.71
N PRO A 573 -8.66 -9.76 -15.24
CA PRO A 573 -8.47 -8.31 -15.31
C PRO A 573 -9.12 -7.54 -14.15
N ASN A 574 -8.67 -6.29 -13.89
CA ASN A 574 -9.39 -5.41 -12.96
C ASN A 574 -10.64 -4.84 -13.64
N LEU A 575 -11.80 -5.42 -13.34
CA LEU A 575 -13.09 -5.01 -13.88
C LEU A 575 -13.69 -3.80 -13.14
N GLN A 576 -13.22 -3.50 -11.93
CA GLN A 576 -13.74 -2.39 -11.12
C GLN A 576 -13.23 -1.01 -11.57
N ASN A 577 -12.20 -0.97 -12.43
CA ASN A 577 -11.58 0.28 -12.89
C ASN A 577 -11.96 0.67 -14.32
N ILE A 578 -12.97 0.05 -14.92
CA ILE A 578 -13.47 0.42 -16.25
C ILE A 578 -14.16 1.79 -16.15
N PRO A 579 -13.73 2.82 -16.90
CA PRO A 579 -14.26 4.17 -16.75
C PRO A 579 -15.73 4.28 -17.16
N ILE A 580 -16.50 5.03 -16.36
CA ILE A 580 -17.93 5.30 -16.63
C ILE A 580 -18.12 6.68 -17.27
N ARG A 581 -17.27 7.65 -16.95
CA ARG A 581 -17.49 9.06 -17.29
C ARG A 581 -17.12 9.43 -18.72
N SER A 582 -16.13 8.75 -19.30
CA SER A 582 -15.68 9.02 -20.66
C SER A 582 -16.48 8.21 -21.68
N GLU A 583 -16.72 8.78 -22.86
CA GLU A 583 -17.39 8.08 -23.97
C GLU A 583 -16.65 6.79 -24.33
N GLU A 584 -15.32 6.85 -24.40
CA GLU A 584 -14.50 5.69 -24.73
C GLU A 584 -14.54 4.59 -23.64
N GLY A 585 -14.68 4.98 -22.37
CA GLY A 585 -14.91 4.04 -21.26
C GLY A 585 -16.27 3.36 -21.36
N ARG A 586 -17.34 4.12 -21.65
CA ARG A 586 -18.68 3.58 -21.86
C ARG A 586 -18.73 2.58 -23.01
N ARG A 587 -18.03 2.84 -24.12
CA ARG A 587 -17.90 1.88 -25.24
C ARG A 587 -17.22 0.57 -24.83
N ILE A 588 -16.34 0.58 -23.83
CA ILE A 588 -15.79 -0.66 -23.27
C ILE A 588 -16.88 -1.42 -22.52
N ARG A 589 -17.74 -0.71 -21.75
CA ARG A 589 -18.87 -1.33 -21.04
C ARG A 589 -19.91 -1.94 -21.98
N GLU A 590 -20.15 -1.33 -23.15
CA GLU A 590 -21.01 -1.88 -24.21
C GLU A 590 -20.57 -3.29 -24.68
N ALA A 591 -19.26 -3.58 -24.58
CA ALA A 591 -18.73 -4.88 -24.96
C ALA A 591 -18.99 -5.99 -23.93
N PHE A 592 -19.45 -5.69 -22.73
CA PHE A 592 -19.87 -6.67 -21.74
C PHE A 592 -21.33 -7.03 -21.97
N ILE A 593 -21.58 -8.18 -22.58
CA ILE A 593 -22.86 -8.58 -23.15
C ILE A 593 -23.53 -9.73 -22.37
N ALA A 594 -24.85 -9.81 -22.48
CA ALA A 594 -25.60 -10.98 -22.02
C ALA A 594 -25.46 -12.15 -23.01
N ALA A 595 -25.59 -13.36 -22.50
CA ALA A 595 -25.78 -14.55 -23.36
C ALA A 595 -27.15 -14.52 -24.05
N ASP A 596 -27.29 -15.29 -25.13
CA ASP A 596 -28.56 -15.40 -25.85
C ASP A 596 -29.72 -15.82 -24.93
N GLY A 597 -30.81 -15.06 -24.95
CA GLY A 597 -31.97 -15.28 -24.09
C GLY A 597 -31.86 -14.71 -22.66
N TYR A 598 -30.82 -13.94 -22.40
CA TYR A 598 -30.60 -13.28 -21.13
C TYR A 598 -30.51 -11.75 -21.30
N LYS A 599 -30.62 -11.03 -20.21
CA LYS A 599 -30.35 -9.59 -20.08
C LYS A 599 -29.27 -9.37 -19.03
N ILE A 600 -28.45 -8.34 -19.22
CA ILE A 600 -27.66 -7.79 -18.13
C ILE A 600 -28.59 -6.94 -17.26
N VAL A 601 -28.48 -7.13 -15.95
CA VAL A 601 -29.17 -6.31 -14.95
C VAL A 601 -28.08 -5.75 -14.02
N ALA A 602 -28.04 -4.44 -13.87
CA ALA A 602 -27.13 -3.77 -12.97
C ALA A 602 -27.94 -3.13 -11.82
N ALA A 603 -27.65 -3.53 -10.60
CA ALA A 603 -28.34 -3.04 -9.40
C ALA A 603 -27.33 -2.28 -8.51
N ASP A 604 -27.55 -0.97 -8.36
CA ASP A 604 -26.64 -0.05 -7.66
C ASP A 604 -27.32 0.58 -6.44
N TYR A 605 -26.54 0.77 -5.38
CA TYR A 605 -26.98 1.50 -4.20
C TYR A 605 -26.99 3.01 -4.43
N SER A 606 -28.15 3.61 -4.37
CA SER A 606 -28.30 5.05 -4.50
C SER A 606 -27.75 5.79 -3.28
N GLN A 607 -26.65 6.53 -3.45
CA GLN A 607 -26.01 7.39 -2.44
C GLN A 607 -25.66 6.68 -1.13
N ILE A 608 -25.19 5.44 -1.17
CA ILE A 608 -24.97 4.60 0.02
C ILE A 608 -24.11 5.28 1.08
N GLU A 609 -23.01 5.92 0.69
CA GLU A 609 -22.08 6.56 1.63
C GLU A 609 -22.71 7.75 2.36
N LEU A 610 -23.58 8.53 1.69
CA LEU A 610 -24.32 9.61 2.34
C LEU A 610 -25.39 9.08 3.31
N ARG A 611 -26.04 7.98 2.98
CA ARG A 611 -27.00 7.31 3.86
C ARG A 611 -26.32 6.73 5.09
N ILE A 612 -25.15 6.12 4.92
CA ILE A 612 -24.32 5.64 6.03
C ILE A 612 -23.85 6.83 6.88
N MET A 613 -23.44 7.93 6.28
CA MET A 613 -23.07 9.15 7.02
C MET A 613 -24.25 9.70 7.84
N ALA A 614 -25.45 9.73 7.29
CA ALA A 614 -26.64 10.13 8.02
C ALA A 614 -26.88 9.25 9.26
N HIS A 615 -26.73 7.94 9.10
CA HIS A 615 -26.84 6.96 10.20
C HIS A 615 -25.73 7.15 11.25
N LEU A 616 -24.47 7.23 10.84
CA LEU A 616 -23.33 7.35 11.75
C LEU A 616 -23.29 8.68 12.50
N SER A 617 -23.63 9.79 11.82
CA SER A 617 -23.61 11.13 12.41
C SER A 617 -24.85 11.47 13.20
N GLN A 618 -25.95 10.73 13.01
CA GLN A 618 -27.27 11.06 13.58
C GLN A 618 -27.71 12.51 13.28
N ASP A 619 -27.21 13.07 12.18
CA ASP A 619 -27.55 14.43 11.78
C ASP A 619 -29.01 14.55 11.38
N LYS A 620 -29.75 15.41 12.10
CA LYS A 620 -31.18 15.59 11.90
C LYS A 620 -31.53 16.08 10.50
N GLY A 621 -30.67 16.91 9.91
CA GLY A 621 -30.86 17.44 8.56
C GLY A 621 -30.74 16.36 7.51
N LEU A 622 -29.73 15.51 7.61
CA LEU A 622 -29.52 14.36 6.70
C LEU A 622 -30.60 13.30 6.89
N LEU A 623 -30.90 12.93 8.14
CA LEU A 623 -31.95 11.94 8.44
C LEU A 623 -33.32 12.38 7.88
N ASN A 624 -33.69 13.64 8.10
CA ASN A 624 -34.93 14.19 7.58
C ASN A 624 -34.98 14.29 6.05
N ALA A 625 -33.85 14.65 5.43
CA ALA A 625 -33.78 14.69 3.97
C ALA A 625 -34.02 13.31 3.35
N PHE A 626 -33.38 12.27 3.85
CA PHE A 626 -33.55 10.90 3.35
C PHE A 626 -34.94 10.32 3.70
N ALA A 627 -35.46 10.60 4.89
CA ALA A 627 -36.82 10.15 5.27
C ALA A 627 -37.91 10.71 4.36
N ASN A 628 -37.75 11.94 3.87
CA ASN A 628 -38.69 12.58 2.98
C ASN A 628 -38.35 12.43 1.49
N GLY A 629 -37.38 11.64 1.13
CA GLY A 629 -36.99 11.44 -0.27
C GLY A 629 -36.40 12.68 -0.96
N LEU A 630 -35.88 13.64 -0.18
CA LEU A 630 -35.30 14.87 -0.73
C LEU A 630 -33.91 14.59 -1.32
N ASP A 631 -33.59 15.24 -2.43
CA ASP A 631 -32.27 15.23 -3.00
C ASP A 631 -31.30 16.04 -2.13
N VAL A 632 -30.47 15.35 -1.35
CA VAL A 632 -29.48 15.97 -0.45
C VAL A 632 -28.56 16.94 -1.20
N HIS A 633 -28.19 16.65 -2.46
CA HIS A 633 -27.32 17.53 -3.24
C HIS A 633 -28.03 18.83 -3.63
N SER A 634 -29.30 18.75 -3.99
CA SER A 634 -30.12 19.94 -4.26
C SER A 634 -30.39 20.74 -2.99
N ALA A 635 -30.68 20.08 -1.87
CA ALA A 635 -30.86 20.73 -0.59
C ALA A 635 -29.58 21.46 -0.13
N THR A 636 -28.42 20.81 -0.27
CA THR A 636 -27.10 21.44 0.00
C THR A 636 -26.84 22.61 -0.94
N ALA A 637 -27.19 22.48 -2.24
CA ALA A 637 -27.01 23.55 -3.21
C ALA A 637 -27.85 24.79 -2.85
N ALA A 638 -29.12 24.62 -2.50
CA ALA A 638 -29.98 25.71 -2.08
C ALA A 638 -29.38 26.50 -0.92
N GLU A 639 -28.88 25.79 0.09
CA GLU A 639 -28.27 26.38 1.28
C GLU A 639 -26.91 27.07 1.00
N VAL A 640 -26.01 26.37 0.31
CA VAL A 640 -24.66 26.86 0.02
C VAL A 640 -24.68 28.08 -0.90
N PHE A 641 -25.57 28.10 -1.90
CA PHE A 641 -25.69 29.19 -2.86
C PHE A 641 -26.74 30.25 -2.47
N GLY A 642 -27.52 30.00 -1.40
CA GLY A 642 -28.52 30.91 -0.89
C GLY A 642 -29.70 31.12 -1.84
N VAL A 643 -30.18 30.06 -2.50
CA VAL A 643 -31.29 30.05 -3.43
C VAL A 643 -32.41 29.14 -2.92
N GLU A 644 -33.62 29.31 -3.42
CA GLU A 644 -34.73 28.38 -3.14
C GLU A 644 -34.47 27.03 -3.85
N LEU A 645 -35.05 25.96 -3.31
CA LEU A 645 -34.82 24.59 -3.82
C LEU A 645 -35.19 24.45 -5.32
N ASP A 646 -36.27 25.11 -5.73
CA ASP A 646 -36.76 25.11 -7.12
C ASP A 646 -35.88 25.92 -8.07
N ASP A 647 -35.01 26.80 -7.56
CA ASP A 647 -34.08 27.62 -8.34
C ASP A 647 -32.67 26.98 -8.45
N VAL A 648 -32.48 25.78 -7.89
CA VAL A 648 -31.22 25.07 -7.95
C VAL A 648 -30.93 24.59 -9.38
N THR A 649 -29.90 25.14 -9.99
CA THR A 649 -29.47 24.72 -11.31
C THR A 649 -28.68 23.41 -11.28
N THR A 650 -28.59 22.72 -12.42
CA THR A 650 -27.79 21.49 -12.56
C THR A 650 -26.32 21.73 -12.17
N ASP A 651 -25.75 22.90 -12.47
CA ASP A 651 -24.37 23.24 -12.11
C ASP A 651 -24.22 23.43 -10.59
N MET A 652 -25.15 24.13 -9.95
CA MET A 652 -25.17 24.28 -8.48
C MET A 652 -25.28 22.91 -7.80
N ARG A 653 -26.17 22.04 -8.28
CA ARG A 653 -26.31 20.67 -7.77
C ARG A 653 -25.03 19.86 -7.96
N ARG A 654 -24.36 19.98 -9.10
CA ARG A 654 -23.08 19.32 -9.37
C ARG A 654 -21.98 19.82 -8.42
N LYS A 655 -21.88 21.13 -8.19
CA LYS A 655 -20.94 21.72 -7.23
C LYS A 655 -21.25 21.26 -5.79
N ALA A 656 -22.52 21.27 -5.39
CA ALA A 656 -22.95 20.77 -4.07
C ALA A 656 -22.65 19.28 -3.89
N LYS A 657 -22.80 18.47 -4.93
CA LYS A 657 -22.34 17.06 -4.91
C LYS A 657 -20.85 16.96 -4.59
N ALA A 658 -20.02 17.81 -5.20
CA ALA A 658 -18.59 17.86 -4.93
C ALA A 658 -18.27 18.35 -3.50
N VAL A 659 -19.06 19.31 -2.97
CA VAL A 659 -18.96 19.77 -1.57
C VAL A 659 -19.32 18.63 -0.62
N ASN A 660 -20.48 17.99 -0.80
CA ASN A 660 -20.96 16.89 0.06
C ASN A 660 -19.90 15.78 0.18
N PHE A 661 -19.47 15.23 -0.95
CA PHE A 661 -18.47 14.16 -0.94
C PHE A 661 -17.11 14.65 -0.44
N GLY A 662 -16.66 15.85 -0.89
CA GLY A 662 -15.38 16.41 -0.45
C GLY A 662 -15.30 16.57 1.07
N LEU A 663 -16.33 17.13 1.69
CA LEU A 663 -16.33 17.39 3.13
C LEU A 663 -16.48 16.13 3.96
N ILE A 664 -17.35 15.20 3.54
CA ILE A 664 -17.48 13.89 4.19
C ILE A 664 -16.14 13.13 4.19
N TYR A 665 -15.34 13.29 3.13
CA TYR A 665 -14.01 12.72 3.07
C TYR A 665 -12.90 13.56 3.74
N GLY A 666 -13.28 14.61 4.47
CA GLY A 666 -12.32 15.44 5.21
C GLY A 666 -11.47 16.34 4.32
N MET A 667 -12.00 16.79 3.18
CA MET A 667 -11.30 17.70 2.27
C MET A 667 -11.12 19.07 2.93
N SER A 668 -9.94 19.66 2.77
CA SER A 668 -9.65 21.00 3.25
C SER A 668 -10.20 22.09 2.31
N ALA A 669 -10.32 23.33 2.80
CA ALA A 669 -10.71 24.48 1.99
C ALA A 669 -9.82 24.67 0.74
N PHE A 670 -8.54 24.32 0.84
CA PHE A 670 -7.63 24.35 -0.30
C PHE A 670 -7.99 23.29 -1.36
N GLY A 671 -8.29 22.06 -0.94
CA GLY A 671 -8.74 20.99 -1.85
C GLY A 671 -10.06 21.32 -2.52
N LEU A 672 -11.03 21.83 -1.75
CA LEU A 672 -12.34 22.20 -2.25
C LEU A 672 -12.27 23.39 -3.22
N ALA A 673 -11.45 24.39 -2.93
CA ALA A 673 -11.23 25.54 -3.81
C ALA A 673 -10.73 25.10 -5.20
N ARG A 674 -9.77 24.18 -5.24
CA ARG A 674 -9.25 23.59 -6.49
C ARG A 674 -10.31 22.79 -7.24
N GLN A 675 -11.10 22.00 -6.54
CA GLN A 675 -12.11 21.12 -7.15
C GLN A 675 -13.27 21.91 -7.77
N LEU A 676 -13.64 23.02 -7.15
CA LEU A 676 -14.75 23.87 -7.60
C LEU A 676 -14.32 25.02 -8.49
N ASP A 677 -13.00 25.24 -8.63
CA ASP A 677 -12.40 26.38 -9.32
C ASP A 677 -12.90 27.74 -8.75
N VAL A 678 -12.82 27.86 -7.42
CA VAL A 678 -13.22 29.06 -6.66
C VAL A 678 -12.10 29.53 -5.74
N PRO A 679 -12.11 30.83 -5.33
CA PRO A 679 -11.16 31.31 -4.34
C PRO A 679 -11.26 30.56 -3.00
N ARG A 680 -10.13 30.40 -2.29
CA ARG A 680 -10.08 29.66 -1.03
C ARG A 680 -11.04 30.19 0.06
N HIS A 681 -11.27 31.50 0.09
CA HIS A 681 -12.21 32.10 1.07
C HIS A 681 -13.66 31.71 0.76
N GLU A 682 -14.01 31.57 -0.50
CA GLU A 682 -15.33 31.10 -0.94
C GLU A 682 -15.51 29.62 -0.61
N ALA A 683 -14.51 28.79 -0.88
CA ALA A 683 -14.53 27.39 -0.48
C ALA A 683 -14.65 27.22 1.05
N GLN A 684 -14.00 28.09 1.84
CA GLN A 684 -14.17 28.10 3.29
C GLN A 684 -15.59 28.47 3.69
N HIS A 685 -16.20 29.46 3.04
CA HIS A 685 -17.59 29.83 3.28
C HIS A 685 -18.55 28.65 2.98
N TYR A 686 -18.31 27.87 1.92
CA TYR A 686 -19.12 26.69 1.63
C TYR A 686 -18.97 25.60 2.71
N ILE A 687 -17.77 25.43 3.25
CA ILE A 687 -17.50 24.52 4.37
C ILE A 687 -18.27 24.96 5.63
N ASP A 688 -18.20 26.24 5.97
CA ASP A 688 -18.86 26.79 7.14
C ASP A 688 -20.39 26.62 7.04
N LYS A 689 -20.96 26.93 5.87
CA LYS A 689 -22.39 26.73 5.58
C LYS A 689 -22.82 25.26 5.63
N TYR A 690 -21.99 24.38 5.12
CA TYR A 690 -22.26 22.93 5.17
C TYR A 690 -22.36 22.43 6.61
N PHE A 691 -21.40 22.78 7.46
CA PHE A 691 -21.39 22.33 8.85
C PHE A 691 -22.41 23.09 9.74
N GLU A 692 -22.80 24.31 9.36
CA GLU A 692 -23.94 24.98 9.97
C GLU A 692 -25.25 24.20 9.69
N ARG A 693 -25.38 23.67 8.48
CA ARG A 693 -26.54 22.87 8.06
C ARG A 693 -26.52 21.46 8.65
N PHE A 694 -25.36 20.84 8.71
CA PHE A 694 -25.16 19.46 9.16
C PHE A 694 -24.20 19.38 10.35
N PRO A 695 -24.56 19.95 11.51
CA PRO A 695 -23.67 19.99 12.67
C PRO A 695 -23.34 18.61 13.23
N GLY A 696 -24.25 17.64 13.11
CA GLY A 696 -24.02 16.26 13.53
C GLY A 696 -22.90 15.58 12.73
N VAL A 697 -22.69 15.95 11.47
CA VAL A 697 -21.57 15.43 10.66
C VAL A 697 -20.23 15.92 11.23
N LEU A 698 -20.14 17.20 11.60
CA LEU A 698 -18.93 17.76 12.22
C LEU A 698 -18.62 17.08 13.56
N GLU A 699 -19.63 16.95 14.42
CA GLU A 699 -19.51 16.26 15.73
C GLU A 699 -19.05 14.80 15.55
N TYR A 700 -19.63 14.09 14.59
CA TYR A 700 -19.20 12.73 14.25
C TYR A 700 -17.73 12.69 13.85
N MET A 701 -17.28 13.62 12.96
CA MET A 701 -15.90 13.67 12.50
C MET A 701 -14.92 13.93 13.65
N GLU A 702 -15.24 14.86 14.56
CA GLU A 702 -14.40 15.18 15.72
C GLU A 702 -14.34 14.00 16.70
N THR A 703 -15.48 13.47 17.09
CA THR A 703 -15.56 12.30 17.99
C THR A 703 -14.85 11.06 17.41
N THR A 704 -14.94 10.86 16.10
CA THR A 704 -14.28 9.72 15.45
C THR A 704 -12.76 9.86 15.47
N ARG A 705 -12.22 11.08 15.27
CA ARG A 705 -10.78 11.34 15.42
C ARG A 705 -10.29 11.08 16.85
N GLU A 706 -11.04 11.55 17.84
CA GLU A 706 -10.71 11.35 19.25
C GLU A 706 -10.68 9.87 19.61
N LYS A 707 -11.74 9.13 19.27
CA LYS A 707 -11.81 7.66 19.47
C LYS A 707 -10.70 6.92 18.73
N ALA A 708 -10.41 7.33 17.49
CA ALA A 708 -9.32 6.74 16.72
C ALA A 708 -7.96 6.97 17.39
N ALA A 709 -7.70 8.16 17.93
CA ALA A 709 -6.48 8.47 18.65
C ALA A 709 -6.33 7.68 19.96
N GLU A 710 -7.46 7.41 20.64
CA GLU A 710 -7.50 6.62 21.87
C GLU A 710 -7.32 5.12 21.62
N ASN A 711 -8.06 4.56 20.65
CA ASN A 711 -8.12 3.11 20.40
C ASN A 711 -7.06 2.61 19.40
N GLY A 712 -6.50 3.49 18.56
CA GLY A 712 -5.62 3.11 17.46
C GLY A 712 -6.34 2.52 16.25
N TYR A 713 -7.68 2.45 16.26
CA TYR A 713 -8.51 1.96 15.15
C TYR A 713 -9.89 2.62 15.15
N VAL A 714 -10.62 2.42 14.04
CA VAL A 714 -12.04 2.74 13.90
C VAL A 714 -12.82 1.50 13.46
N GLU A 715 -14.15 1.48 13.67
CA GLU A 715 -15.01 0.34 13.36
C GLU A 715 -16.14 0.70 12.39
N THR A 716 -16.56 -0.27 11.57
CA THR A 716 -17.83 -0.21 10.83
C THR A 716 -19.01 -0.48 11.78
N ILE A 717 -20.25 -0.28 11.30
CA ILE A 717 -21.45 -0.63 12.07
C ILE A 717 -21.53 -2.14 12.39
N PHE A 718 -20.85 -2.97 11.63
CA PHE A 718 -20.78 -4.43 11.85
C PHE A 718 -19.59 -4.85 12.70
N GLY A 719 -18.69 -3.92 13.09
CA GLY A 719 -17.55 -4.19 13.95
C GLY A 719 -16.24 -4.51 13.24
N ARG A 720 -16.18 -4.40 11.91
CA ARG A 720 -14.91 -4.48 11.19
C ARG A 720 -13.99 -3.35 11.62
N ARG A 721 -12.71 -3.66 11.90
CA ARG A 721 -11.73 -2.68 12.35
C ARG A 721 -10.77 -2.27 11.25
N LEU A 722 -10.53 -0.96 11.14
CA LEU A 722 -9.39 -0.41 10.44
C LEU A 722 -8.40 0.15 11.46
N HIS A 723 -7.25 -0.46 11.57
CA HIS A 723 -6.15 0.00 12.42
C HIS A 723 -5.44 1.19 11.78
N LEU A 724 -5.07 2.18 12.61
CA LEU A 724 -4.51 3.46 12.19
C LEU A 724 -3.19 3.73 12.93
N PRO A 725 -2.09 3.04 12.57
CA PRO A 725 -0.83 3.14 13.31
C PRO A 725 -0.24 4.55 13.33
N GLU A 726 -0.60 5.39 12.35
CA GLU A 726 -0.12 6.77 12.24
C GLU A 726 -1.06 7.82 12.86
N ILE A 727 -2.14 7.42 13.54
CA ILE A 727 -3.13 8.37 14.08
C ILE A 727 -2.52 9.31 15.12
N ASN A 728 -1.55 8.84 15.90
CA ASN A 728 -0.81 9.59 16.90
C ASN A 728 0.60 10.00 16.42
N ALA A 729 0.89 9.93 15.11
CA ALA A 729 2.19 10.29 14.58
C ALA A 729 2.52 11.76 14.86
N ARG A 730 3.77 12.03 15.27
CA ARG A 730 4.28 13.39 15.48
C ARG A 730 4.37 14.19 14.19
N ASN A 731 4.61 13.50 13.08
CA ASN A 731 4.57 14.13 11.77
C ASN A 731 3.14 14.55 11.41
N GLY A 732 2.89 15.85 11.37
CA GLY A 732 1.57 16.41 11.11
C GLY A 732 0.95 16.01 9.77
N ALA A 733 1.75 15.73 8.73
CA ALA A 733 1.23 15.26 7.45
C ALA A 733 0.73 13.81 7.53
N ARG A 734 1.47 12.92 8.19
CA ARG A 734 1.08 11.52 8.44
C ARG A 734 -0.16 11.45 9.33
N ARG A 735 -0.14 12.17 10.45
CA ARG A 735 -1.30 12.26 11.35
C ARG A 735 -2.55 12.74 10.65
N LYS A 736 -2.50 13.83 9.87
CA LYS A 736 -3.64 14.32 9.08
C LYS A 736 -4.11 13.31 8.03
N GLY A 737 -3.20 12.51 7.48
CA GLY A 737 -3.55 11.38 6.61
C GLY A 737 -4.36 10.32 7.35
N ALA A 738 -3.91 9.92 8.53
CA ALA A 738 -4.59 8.95 9.39
C ALA A 738 -5.93 9.51 9.94
N GLU A 739 -6.00 10.78 10.32
CA GLU A 739 -7.26 11.44 10.73
C GLU A 739 -8.32 11.42 9.61
N ARG A 740 -7.93 11.62 8.35
CA ARG A 740 -8.84 11.47 7.21
C ARG A 740 -9.26 10.03 6.99
N ALA A 741 -8.32 9.09 7.11
CA ALA A 741 -8.64 7.67 7.03
C ALA A 741 -9.60 7.26 8.15
N ALA A 742 -9.45 7.79 9.37
CA ALA A 742 -10.35 7.54 10.50
C ALA A 742 -11.79 7.93 10.21
N ILE A 743 -12.01 9.07 9.55
CA ILE A 743 -13.35 9.54 9.19
C ILE A 743 -13.96 8.68 8.09
N ASN A 744 -13.18 8.31 7.08
CA ASN A 744 -13.66 7.65 5.88
C ASN A 744 -13.88 6.15 6.08
N ALA A 745 -13.04 5.49 6.87
CA ALA A 745 -13.02 4.05 6.97
C ALA A 745 -14.33 3.46 7.54
N PRO A 746 -14.98 4.02 8.58
CA PRO A 746 -16.26 3.50 9.04
C PRO A 746 -17.35 3.55 7.98
N MET A 747 -17.38 4.61 7.18
CA MET A 747 -18.36 4.78 6.11
C MET A 747 -18.09 3.84 4.94
N GLN A 748 -16.87 3.86 4.39
CA GLN A 748 -16.49 3.00 3.27
C GLN A 748 -16.52 1.52 3.64
N GLY A 749 -16.07 1.18 4.84
CA GLY A 749 -16.11 -0.19 5.33
C GLY A 749 -17.53 -0.69 5.58
N THR A 750 -18.42 0.17 6.09
CA THR A 750 -19.84 -0.17 6.22
C THR A 750 -20.48 -0.40 4.86
N ALA A 751 -20.19 0.42 3.85
CA ALA A 751 -20.67 0.20 2.49
C ALA A 751 -20.16 -1.14 1.94
N ALA A 752 -18.88 -1.47 2.16
CA ALA A 752 -18.31 -2.76 1.77
C ALA A 752 -18.98 -3.95 2.48
N ASP A 753 -19.28 -3.83 3.76
CA ASP A 753 -19.97 -4.88 4.51
C ASP A 753 -21.42 -5.04 4.03
N ILE A 754 -22.12 -3.94 3.71
CA ILE A 754 -23.48 -3.97 3.16
C ILE A 754 -23.53 -4.69 1.82
N ILE A 755 -22.64 -4.35 0.87
CA ILE A 755 -22.62 -5.02 -0.44
C ILE A 755 -22.28 -6.49 -0.32
N LYS A 756 -21.37 -6.88 0.57
CA LYS A 756 -21.05 -8.27 0.86
C LYS A 756 -22.25 -9.03 1.42
N LYS A 757 -22.98 -8.45 2.36
CA LYS A 757 -24.22 -9.05 2.91
C LYS A 757 -25.30 -9.16 1.84
N ALA A 758 -25.42 -8.19 0.95
CA ALA A 758 -26.31 -8.24 -0.20
C ALA A 758 -25.94 -9.41 -1.13
N MET A 759 -24.65 -9.56 -1.46
CA MET A 759 -24.14 -10.69 -2.25
C MET A 759 -24.53 -12.04 -1.63
N LEU A 760 -24.36 -12.19 -0.31
CA LEU A 760 -24.73 -13.41 0.42
C LEU A 760 -26.24 -13.68 0.35
N SER A 761 -27.07 -12.68 0.57
CA SER A 761 -28.53 -12.81 0.57
C SER A 761 -29.06 -13.16 -0.83
N VAL A 762 -28.57 -12.44 -1.85
CA VAL A 762 -28.94 -12.68 -3.24
C VAL A 762 -28.46 -14.06 -3.70
N ASN A 763 -27.20 -14.43 -3.41
CA ASN A 763 -26.67 -15.73 -3.81
C ASN A 763 -27.44 -16.89 -3.19
N ARG A 764 -27.80 -16.78 -1.91
CA ARG A 764 -28.65 -17.79 -1.23
C ARG A 764 -30.01 -17.94 -1.95
N TRP A 765 -30.67 -16.83 -2.22
CA TRP A 765 -31.95 -16.86 -2.92
C TRP A 765 -31.84 -17.44 -4.34
N VAL A 766 -30.79 -17.08 -5.09
CA VAL A 766 -30.53 -17.63 -6.42
C VAL A 766 -30.38 -19.16 -6.37
N HIS A 767 -29.61 -19.69 -5.44
CA HIS A 767 -29.43 -21.14 -5.31
C HIS A 767 -30.71 -21.89 -4.91
N GLU A 768 -31.53 -21.29 -4.04
CA GLU A 768 -32.75 -21.91 -3.54
C GLU A 768 -33.92 -21.83 -4.52
N GLN A 769 -34.08 -20.67 -5.18
CA GLN A 769 -35.33 -20.35 -5.87
C GLN A 769 -35.18 -20.15 -7.39
N ALA A 770 -34.01 -19.82 -7.86
CA ALA A 770 -33.77 -19.43 -9.25
C ALA A 770 -32.51 -20.07 -9.88
N PRO A 771 -32.19 -21.36 -9.59
CA PRO A 771 -31.01 -21.99 -10.14
C PRO A 771 -31.07 -22.01 -11.68
N ASN A 772 -29.96 -21.70 -12.34
CA ASN A 772 -29.83 -21.60 -13.80
C ASN A 772 -30.65 -20.52 -14.50
N THR A 773 -31.29 -19.61 -13.73
CA THR A 773 -32.06 -18.49 -14.26
C THR A 773 -31.36 -17.18 -14.10
N ILE A 774 -30.61 -17.05 -13.02
CA ILE A 774 -29.83 -15.88 -12.67
C ILE A 774 -28.38 -16.31 -12.46
N LYS A 775 -27.46 -15.44 -12.88
CA LYS A 775 -26.03 -15.53 -12.58
C LYS A 775 -25.56 -14.20 -12.08
N LEU A 776 -24.90 -14.14 -10.92
CA LEU A 776 -24.15 -12.97 -10.47
C LEU A 776 -22.81 -12.98 -11.21
N LEU A 777 -22.56 -11.93 -12.00
CA LEU A 777 -21.40 -11.86 -12.90
C LEU A 777 -20.25 -11.08 -12.30
N MET A 778 -20.55 -9.94 -11.69
CA MET A 778 -19.54 -8.99 -11.20
C MET A 778 -20.06 -8.21 -9.99
N GLN A 779 -19.13 -7.80 -9.15
CA GLN A 779 -19.30 -6.77 -8.15
C GLN A 779 -18.39 -5.60 -8.53
N VAL A 780 -18.93 -4.39 -8.70
CA VAL A 780 -18.20 -3.21 -9.12
C VAL A 780 -18.62 -2.02 -8.25
N HIS A 781 -17.72 -1.54 -7.39
CA HIS A 781 -18.01 -0.48 -6.40
C HIS A 781 -19.21 -0.82 -5.51
N ASP A 782 -20.34 -0.12 -5.67
CA ASP A 782 -21.57 -0.30 -4.90
C ASP A 782 -22.66 -1.01 -5.74
N GLU A 783 -22.28 -1.63 -6.87
CA GLU A 783 -23.12 -2.26 -7.88
C GLU A 783 -22.92 -3.77 -7.93
N LEU A 784 -24.01 -4.51 -8.10
CA LEU A 784 -24.01 -5.93 -8.48
C LEU A 784 -24.54 -6.09 -9.89
N VAL A 785 -23.80 -6.81 -10.73
CA VAL A 785 -24.16 -7.05 -12.15
C VAL A 785 -24.53 -8.51 -12.35
N PHE A 786 -25.70 -8.71 -12.91
CA PHE A 786 -26.31 -10.03 -13.13
C PHE A 786 -26.55 -10.31 -14.60
N GLU A 787 -26.65 -11.60 -14.93
CA GLU A 787 -27.20 -12.13 -16.16
C GLU A 787 -28.49 -12.89 -15.83
N ILE A 788 -29.64 -12.40 -16.27
CA ILE A 788 -30.96 -12.93 -15.91
C ILE A 788 -31.70 -13.31 -17.19
N LYS A 789 -32.41 -14.46 -17.20
CA LYS A 789 -33.27 -14.84 -18.33
C LYS A 789 -34.29 -13.76 -18.62
N THR A 790 -34.42 -13.40 -19.88
CA THR A 790 -35.27 -12.29 -20.36
C THR A 790 -36.70 -12.36 -19.83
N ASP A 791 -37.33 -13.56 -19.84
CA ASP A 791 -38.73 -13.74 -19.41
C ASP A 791 -38.92 -13.48 -17.89
N CYS A 792 -37.87 -13.59 -17.10
CA CYS A 792 -37.92 -13.44 -15.64
C CYS A 792 -37.29 -12.12 -15.17
N ALA A 793 -36.62 -11.36 -16.06
CA ALA A 793 -35.81 -10.22 -15.68
C ALA A 793 -36.60 -9.18 -14.86
N PRO A 794 -37.79 -8.71 -15.25
CA PRO A 794 -38.51 -7.66 -14.48
C PRO A 794 -38.91 -8.08 -13.05
N GLU A 795 -39.29 -9.33 -12.85
CA GLU A 795 -39.69 -9.87 -11.55
C GLU A 795 -38.50 -10.05 -10.65
N TYR A 796 -37.44 -10.65 -11.19
CA TYR A 796 -36.24 -10.98 -10.42
C TYR A 796 -35.39 -9.76 -10.10
N THR A 797 -35.35 -8.77 -11.00
CA THR A 797 -34.70 -7.46 -10.71
C THR A 797 -35.33 -6.79 -9.50
N LYS A 798 -36.67 -6.76 -9.44
CA LYS A 798 -37.37 -6.20 -8.28
C LYS A 798 -37.02 -6.94 -7.00
N HIS A 799 -36.97 -8.26 -7.03
CA HIS A 799 -36.65 -9.04 -5.83
C HIS A 799 -35.18 -8.87 -5.41
N ILE A 800 -34.25 -8.78 -6.36
CA ILE A 800 -32.83 -8.44 -6.07
C ILE A 800 -32.73 -7.08 -5.37
N CYS A 801 -33.43 -6.06 -5.88
CA CYS A 801 -33.45 -4.74 -5.22
C CYS A 801 -34.01 -4.82 -3.79
N GLU A 802 -35.06 -5.61 -3.56
CA GLU A 802 -35.61 -5.83 -2.22
C GLU A 802 -34.59 -6.49 -1.28
N LEU A 803 -33.89 -7.56 -1.72
CA LEU A 803 -32.86 -8.24 -0.93
C LEU A 803 -31.68 -7.30 -0.62
N MET A 804 -31.22 -6.55 -1.60
CA MET A 804 -30.14 -5.58 -1.43
C MET A 804 -30.55 -4.46 -0.45
N SER A 805 -31.76 -3.92 -0.58
CA SER A 805 -32.26 -2.87 0.31
C SER A 805 -32.39 -3.34 1.77
N GLN A 806 -32.55 -4.64 2.00
CA GLN A 806 -32.67 -5.26 3.32
C GLN A 806 -31.33 -5.75 3.90
N ALA A 807 -30.23 -5.55 3.20
CA ALA A 807 -28.91 -6.07 3.62
C ALA A 807 -28.40 -5.48 4.95
N ALA A 808 -28.90 -4.29 5.34
CA ALA A 808 -28.60 -3.66 6.62
C ALA A 808 -29.80 -2.83 7.12
N ALA A 809 -29.94 -2.72 8.42
CA ALA A 809 -30.88 -1.84 9.09
C ALA A 809 -30.15 -0.51 9.46
N LEU A 810 -30.40 0.53 8.68
CA LEU A 810 -29.96 1.90 8.96
C LEU A 810 -31.16 2.76 9.41
N ASP A 811 -30.89 3.90 10.05
CA ASP A 811 -31.93 4.88 10.40
C ASP A 811 -32.52 5.61 9.17
N VAL A 812 -31.97 5.35 8.00
CA VAL A 812 -32.45 5.79 6.69
C VAL A 812 -32.60 4.59 5.76
N PRO A 813 -33.59 4.58 4.86
CA PRO A 813 -33.80 3.46 3.95
C PRO A 813 -32.59 3.32 2.99
N LEU A 814 -32.13 2.09 2.75
CA LEU A 814 -31.27 1.78 1.63
C LEU A 814 -32.14 1.72 0.35
N ILE A 815 -31.75 2.48 -0.66
CA ILE A 815 -32.42 2.48 -1.97
C ILE A 815 -31.49 1.85 -2.98
N VAL A 816 -32.03 0.92 -3.75
CA VAL A 816 -31.34 0.26 -4.86
C VAL A 816 -32.09 0.59 -6.15
N GLU A 817 -31.36 1.10 -7.10
CA GLU A 817 -31.82 1.37 -8.46
C GLU A 817 -31.27 0.27 -9.37
N ALA A 818 -32.08 -0.23 -10.30
CA ALA A 818 -31.62 -1.26 -11.22
C ALA A 818 -32.27 -1.07 -12.59
N ASP A 819 -31.41 -1.20 -13.60
CA ASP A 819 -31.83 -1.17 -15.01
C ASP A 819 -31.41 -2.45 -15.71
N GLU A 820 -32.06 -2.73 -16.87
CA GLU A 820 -31.81 -3.90 -17.69
C GLU A 820 -31.41 -3.53 -19.13
N GLY A 821 -30.50 -4.28 -19.70
CA GLY A 821 -30.04 -4.05 -21.07
C GLY A 821 -29.44 -5.30 -21.73
N ASP A 822 -29.09 -5.18 -23.00
CA ASP A 822 -28.38 -6.24 -23.71
C ASP A 822 -26.89 -6.27 -23.39
N ASN A 823 -26.41 -5.18 -22.82
CA ASN A 823 -25.02 -5.01 -22.36
C ASN A 823 -24.97 -4.16 -21.07
N TRP A 824 -23.81 -4.10 -20.47
CA TRP A 824 -23.61 -3.41 -19.18
C TRP A 824 -23.84 -1.89 -19.26
N GLU A 825 -23.50 -1.22 -20.37
CA GLU A 825 -23.75 0.22 -20.51
C GLU A 825 -25.23 0.54 -20.59
N GLN A 826 -26.04 -0.32 -21.25
CA GLN A 826 -27.48 -0.11 -21.31
C GLN A 826 -28.21 -0.39 -20.01
N ALA A 827 -27.59 -1.20 -19.14
CA ALA A 827 -28.12 -1.54 -17.84
C ALA A 827 -27.69 -0.56 -16.73
N HIS A 828 -27.18 0.66 -17.08
CA HIS A 828 -26.62 1.62 -16.10
C HIS A 828 -27.14 3.03 -16.27
#